data_d3ea55d8cd4420a6f92bf6cd79f6e6b4
#
_entry.id   d3ea55d8cd4420a6f92bf6cd79f6e6b4
#
_cell.length_a   1.000
_cell.length_b   1.000
_cell.length_c   1.000
_cell.angle_alpha   90.00
_cell.angle_beta   90.00
_cell.angle_gamma   90.00
#
_symmetry.space_group_name_H-M   'P 1'
#
loop_
_entity.id
_entity.type
_entity.pdbx_description
1 polymer ?
#
loop_
_entity_poly.entity_id
_entity_poly.type
_entity_poly.pdbx_seq_one_letter_code
_entity_poly.pdbx_strand_id
1 'polypeptide(L)'
;MVLQTIDSTFVAGVTTSPEGEFIFKNTAAGDYRLVLSSIGYNTGYITLNGVKRHTDLGPIVLDSASIALEGVTITGSSQISRADRKLVFPSERQMKTSANGVNLLQELMLPRILVNPMNNEIGLSGGGELQLRINGVKAEIDEIKAIRPADIIRIEYHDNPGLRYGNAEVVLDYIVRRPETGGNFGADISQGLNTMWGNYNLYGKVNHKKSEFGFSYYMGPRDFNGMYRDNEEEFHLADGTTLRRLEKGEPSKATMYQHNLNVNYSLQASENSLFSATLRLRGNNQPHWDYKGTLYNANDEADVVDMTDRTDQSWTRPSLDLYYQQDLKNKQTLVFNVVGTYNREKSQRLYQESTLGNILTDIDNNIRGNKYSLIAEAIYEKQYSKGNALSFGLSHTQSYSNNEYRNGHYYETNMHQGNTYIFGEYRGKIDKLNYRLGVAMTRFYYNQSGKDKSTENYSFNPSIVLHYAMSDNSYLRWKGNIYNASPSLGDLSDVEQAVDSFQIRRGNPNLKSYMCYHTELTYEWKKGIFYTNLWGAYDYRPNAIMDEKIQEGNKIVQTWDNQKDWQKLSGRAMLRVGPIRDILQFSFTGGVNHYMSHGNHYSHTYTNWFCEAEASLNYKQFSLFWQINTNWNNFWGETLSGGENIQMLAVYYKHKNLRVGVGAFNPFTDNYKVQSENWNKFASYKTNNYIKESSRMFLVNFSYNFSFGRSFKTAQRKVNNSDNDSGVMGTGK
;
A
#
# COMPACT_ATOMS: atom_id res chain seq x y z
N MET A 1 -22.48 -15.61 -47.32
CA MET A 1 -22.18 -15.68 -48.75
C MET A 1 -22.85 -14.50 -49.46
N VAL A 2 -22.22 -13.98 -50.50
CA VAL A 2 -22.74 -12.84 -51.28
C VAL A 2 -22.69 -13.22 -52.74
N LEU A 3 -23.82 -13.06 -53.44
CA LEU A 3 -23.91 -13.19 -54.88
C LEU A 3 -23.78 -11.81 -55.51
N GLN A 4 -22.89 -11.67 -56.49
CA GLN A 4 -22.61 -10.42 -57.20
C GLN A 4 -22.66 -10.68 -58.72
N THR A 5 -22.94 -9.67 -59.49
CA THR A 5 -22.68 -9.67 -60.95
C THR A 5 -21.17 -9.67 -61.19
N ILE A 6 -20.73 -9.93 -62.44
CA ILE A 6 -19.31 -10.01 -62.79
C ILE A 6 -18.57 -8.68 -62.53
N ASP A 7 -19.26 -7.54 -62.60
CA ASP A 7 -18.75 -6.21 -62.26
C ASP A 7 -18.77 -5.88 -60.75
N SER A 8 -19.02 -6.88 -59.90
CA SER A 8 -19.07 -6.78 -58.44
C SER A 8 -20.28 -6.04 -57.85
N THR A 9 -21.32 -5.82 -58.63
CA THR A 9 -22.57 -5.26 -58.09
C THR A 9 -23.31 -6.30 -57.26
N PHE A 10 -23.74 -5.91 -56.06
CA PHE A 10 -24.45 -6.79 -55.13
C PHE A 10 -25.81 -7.24 -55.67
N VAL A 11 -26.09 -8.54 -55.64
CA VAL A 11 -27.35 -9.15 -56.08
C VAL A 11 -28.14 -9.69 -54.88
N ALA A 12 -27.51 -10.52 -54.06
CA ALA A 12 -28.14 -11.14 -52.90
C ALA A 12 -27.10 -11.58 -51.86
N GLY A 13 -27.49 -11.66 -50.57
CA GLY A 13 -26.68 -12.18 -49.47
C GLY A 13 -27.46 -13.23 -48.69
N VAL A 14 -26.80 -14.34 -48.33
CA VAL A 14 -27.36 -15.40 -47.49
C VAL A 14 -26.32 -15.88 -46.46
N THR A 15 -26.82 -16.39 -45.32
CA THR A 15 -25.99 -17.10 -44.33
C THR A 15 -26.20 -18.60 -44.50
N THR A 16 -25.21 -19.40 -44.13
CA THR A 16 -25.36 -20.88 -44.05
C THR A 16 -26.26 -21.29 -42.89
N SER A 17 -26.92 -22.43 -43.04
CA SER A 17 -27.51 -23.17 -41.95
C SER A 17 -26.40 -23.73 -41.00
N PRO A 18 -26.75 -24.29 -39.82
CA PRO A 18 -25.77 -24.95 -38.94
C PRO A 18 -25.03 -26.11 -39.63
N GLU A 19 -25.67 -26.77 -40.62
CA GLU A 19 -25.12 -27.87 -41.40
C GLU A 19 -24.23 -27.35 -42.57
N GLY A 20 -24.14 -26.04 -42.77
CA GLY A 20 -23.31 -25.41 -43.79
C GLY A 20 -24.01 -25.22 -45.16
N GLU A 21 -25.32 -25.45 -45.25
CA GLU A 21 -26.06 -25.28 -46.50
C GLU A 21 -26.52 -23.86 -46.73
N PHE A 22 -26.58 -23.42 -47.99
CA PHE A 22 -27.09 -22.10 -48.39
C PHE A 22 -27.85 -22.17 -49.73
N ILE A 23 -28.86 -21.32 -49.89
CA ILE A 23 -29.68 -21.22 -51.10
C ILE A 23 -29.95 -19.78 -51.42
N PHE A 24 -29.67 -19.39 -52.67
CA PHE A 24 -30.17 -18.13 -53.28
C PHE A 24 -31.45 -18.44 -54.05
N LYS A 25 -32.56 -17.81 -53.66
CA LYS A 25 -33.88 -18.00 -54.30
C LYS A 25 -34.17 -16.86 -55.28
N ASN A 26 -34.90 -17.15 -56.36
CA ASN A 26 -35.36 -16.17 -57.35
C ASN A 26 -34.23 -15.38 -58.04
N THR A 27 -33.08 -15.99 -58.28
CA THR A 27 -31.97 -15.40 -59.00
C THR A 27 -32.30 -15.37 -60.50
N ALA A 28 -32.16 -14.22 -61.15
CA ALA A 28 -32.35 -14.09 -62.61
C ALA A 28 -31.32 -14.92 -63.39
N ALA A 29 -31.63 -15.25 -64.70
CA ALA A 29 -30.62 -15.90 -65.51
C ALA A 29 -29.48 -14.92 -65.82
N GLY A 30 -28.22 -15.36 -65.73
CA GLY A 30 -27.07 -14.48 -65.94
C GLY A 30 -25.76 -15.06 -65.42
N ASP A 31 -24.71 -14.28 -65.55
CA ASP A 31 -23.36 -14.59 -65.00
C ASP A 31 -23.16 -13.92 -63.68
N TYR A 32 -22.62 -14.68 -62.70
CA TYR A 32 -22.48 -14.20 -61.35
C TYR A 32 -21.13 -14.56 -60.77
N ARG A 33 -20.74 -13.83 -59.74
CA ARG A 33 -19.63 -14.17 -58.84
C ARG A 33 -20.19 -14.45 -57.43
N LEU A 34 -19.93 -15.63 -56.93
CA LEU A 34 -20.24 -15.99 -55.55
C LEU A 34 -19.03 -15.70 -54.68
N VAL A 35 -19.22 -14.91 -53.65
CA VAL A 35 -18.21 -14.59 -52.62
C VAL A 35 -18.57 -15.31 -51.34
N LEU A 36 -17.66 -16.15 -50.84
CA LEU A 36 -17.83 -16.92 -49.63
C LEU A 36 -16.84 -16.38 -48.57
N SER A 37 -17.33 -15.91 -47.47
CA SER A 37 -16.49 -15.43 -46.34
C SER A 37 -16.95 -16.02 -45.04
N SER A 38 -16.02 -16.44 -44.23
CA SER A 38 -16.24 -16.90 -42.87
C SER A 38 -15.02 -16.57 -42.00
N ILE A 39 -15.25 -16.32 -40.70
CA ILE A 39 -14.17 -16.02 -39.77
C ILE A 39 -13.24 -17.24 -39.65
N GLY A 40 -11.94 -17.03 -39.87
CA GLY A 40 -10.93 -18.10 -39.83
C GLY A 40 -10.69 -18.81 -41.17
N TYR A 41 -11.29 -18.33 -42.28
CA TYR A 41 -11.08 -18.87 -43.61
C TYR A 41 -10.75 -17.77 -44.63
N ASN A 42 -9.96 -18.14 -45.64
CA ASN A 42 -9.72 -17.24 -46.78
C ASN A 42 -11.02 -17.01 -47.58
N THR A 43 -11.25 -15.78 -47.99
CA THR A 43 -12.41 -15.48 -48.80
C THR A 43 -12.33 -16.22 -50.17
N GLY A 44 -13.29 -17.10 -50.42
CA GLY A 44 -13.38 -17.85 -51.65
C GLY A 44 -14.22 -17.07 -52.72
N TYR A 45 -13.85 -17.21 -53.99
CA TYR A 45 -14.57 -16.63 -55.11
C TYR A 45 -14.86 -17.74 -56.11
N ILE A 46 -16.13 -17.84 -56.54
CA ILE A 46 -16.57 -18.78 -57.60
C ILE A 46 -17.28 -18.00 -58.67
N THR A 47 -16.84 -18.13 -59.89
CA THR A 47 -17.52 -17.55 -61.06
C THR A 47 -18.55 -18.53 -61.58
N LEU A 48 -19.80 -18.10 -61.71
CA LEU A 48 -20.93 -18.86 -62.19
C LEU A 48 -21.35 -18.28 -63.51
N ASN A 49 -21.10 -19.03 -64.59
CA ASN A 49 -21.44 -18.60 -65.93
C ASN A 49 -22.72 -19.27 -66.38
N GLY A 50 -23.63 -18.48 -66.99
CA GLY A 50 -24.84 -18.95 -67.61
C GLY A 50 -25.86 -19.60 -66.67
N VAL A 51 -26.00 -19.09 -65.44
CA VAL A 51 -27.04 -19.60 -64.52
C VAL A 51 -28.43 -19.37 -65.14
N LYS A 52 -29.16 -20.47 -65.39
CA LYS A 52 -30.48 -20.39 -66.07
C LYS A 52 -31.64 -20.86 -65.18
N ARG A 53 -31.43 -21.83 -64.31
CA ARG A 53 -32.44 -22.41 -63.42
C ARG A 53 -31.71 -22.98 -62.20
N HIS A 54 -32.26 -24.00 -61.58
CA HIS A 54 -31.67 -24.67 -60.45
C HIS A 54 -30.25 -25.14 -60.75
N THR A 55 -29.28 -24.59 -59.99
CA THR A 55 -27.84 -24.89 -60.10
C THR A 55 -27.35 -25.36 -58.75
N ASP A 56 -26.89 -26.60 -58.66
CA ASP A 56 -26.24 -27.14 -57.51
C ASP A 56 -24.72 -26.99 -57.65
N LEU A 57 -24.07 -26.35 -56.66
CA LEU A 57 -22.64 -26.11 -56.69
C LEU A 57 -21.82 -27.20 -56.02
N GLY A 58 -22.52 -28.19 -55.41
CA GLY A 58 -21.86 -29.18 -54.60
C GLY A 58 -21.14 -28.65 -53.38
N PRO A 59 -20.36 -29.48 -52.68
CA PRO A 59 -19.61 -29.03 -51.50
C PRO A 59 -18.48 -28.08 -51.88
N ILE A 60 -18.46 -26.93 -51.24
CA ILE A 60 -17.42 -25.91 -51.42
C ILE A 60 -16.51 -25.91 -50.19
N VAL A 61 -15.24 -26.16 -50.39
CA VAL A 61 -14.23 -26.16 -49.32
C VAL A 61 -13.57 -24.78 -49.30
N LEU A 62 -13.53 -24.15 -48.14
CA LEU A 62 -12.77 -22.94 -47.91
C LEU A 62 -11.42 -23.29 -47.25
N ASP A 63 -10.33 -22.73 -47.77
CA ASP A 63 -9.03 -22.86 -47.16
C ASP A 63 -9.00 -22.13 -45.82
N SER A 64 -8.54 -22.79 -44.80
CA SER A 64 -8.33 -22.15 -43.49
C SER A 64 -7.32 -21.01 -43.67
N ALA A 65 -7.73 -19.80 -43.35
CA ALA A 65 -6.78 -18.72 -43.14
C ALA A 65 -6.03 -19.09 -41.83
N SER A 66 -4.78 -19.48 -41.92
CA SER A 66 -3.87 -19.23 -40.83
C SER A 66 -3.80 -17.70 -40.74
N ILE A 67 -4.62 -17.12 -39.87
CA ILE A 67 -4.35 -15.78 -39.39
C ILE A 67 -3.07 -15.95 -38.54
N ALA A 68 -1.90 -15.93 -39.20
CA ALA A 68 -0.79 -15.25 -38.66
C ALA A 68 -1.31 -13.84 -38.46
N LEU A 69 -1.78 -13.50 -37.27
CA LEU A 69 -1.76 -12.15 -36.79
C LEU A 69 -0.30 -11.72 -36.99
N GLU A 70 0.02 -11.14 -38.16
CA GLU A 70 1.12 -10.20 -38.23
C GLU A 70 0.89 -9.34 -37.01
N GLY A 71 1.84 -9.42 -36.06
CA GLY A 71 1.71 -8.72 -34.81
C GLY A 71 1.37 -7.29 -35.17
N VAL A 72 0.11 -6.93 -35.01
CA VAL A 72 -0.24 -5.53 -34.84
C VAL A 72 0.56 -5.18 -33.61
N THR A 73 1.75 -4.68 -33.84
CA THR A 73 2.49 -3.92 -32.86
C THR A 73 1.60 -2.71 -32.61
N ILE A 74 0.59 -2.93 -31.77
CA ILE A 74 -0.08 -1.82 -31.11
C ILE A 74 1.06 -1.22 -30.29
N THR A 75 1.66 -0.18 -30.82
CA THR A 75 2.40 0.82 -30.08
C THR A 75 1.39 1.53 -29.17
N GLY A 76 0.60 0.73 -28.46
CA GLY A 76 -0.25 1.15 -27.39
C GLY A 76 0.68 1.64 -26.29
N SER A 77 0.54 2.88 -25.92
CA SER A 77 1.25 3.44 -24.77
C SER A 77 1.14 2.46 -23.60
N SER A 78 2.28 1.99 -23.03
CA SER A 78 2.31 1.11 -21.85
C SER A 78 1.64 1.77 -20.64
N GLN A 79 1.30 3.03 -20.73
CA GLN A 79 0.59 3.81 -19.73
C GLN A 79 -0.37 4.78 -20.40
N ILE A 80 -1.58 4.88 -19.85
CA ILE A 80 -2.61 5.86 -20.26
C ILE A 80 -2.94 6.68 -19.02
N SER A 81 -2.65 7.98 -19.06
CA SER A 81 -3.00 8.91 -17.99
C SER A 81 -4.46 9.36 -18.08
N ARG A 82 -5.12 9.41 -16.92
CA ARG A 82 -6.48 9.92 -16.73
C ARG A 82 -6.49 10.93 -15.60
N ALA A 83 -7.59 11.61 -15.37
CA ALA A 83 -7.71 12.61 -14.30
C ALA A 83 -7.42 12.06 -12.90
N ASP A 84 -7.88 10.85 -12.64
CA ASP A 84 -7.86 10.21 -11.33
C ASP A 84 -6.85 9.06 -11.21
N ARG A 85 -6.26 8.61 -12.31
CA ARG A 85 -5.37 7.44 -12.33
C ARG A 85 -4.55 7.33 -13.61
N LYS A 86 -3.53 6.50 -13.55
CA LYS A 86 -2.80 5.98 -14.71
C LYS A 86 -3.18 4.51 -14.89
N LEU A 87 -3.50 4.13 -16.12
CA LEU A 87 -3.65 2.74 -16.51
C LEU A 87 -2.30 2.24 -16.96
N VAL A 88 -1.70 1.34 -16.23
CA VAL A 88 -0.38 0.76 -16.51
C VAL A 88 -0.58 -0.65 -17.06
N PHE A 89 -0.12 -0.89 -18.27
CA PHE A 89 -0.21 -2.17 -18.96
C PHE A 89 1.18 -2.84 -18.94
N PRO A 90 1.36 -3.89 -18.12
CA PRO A 90 2.62 -4.62 -18.09
C PRO A 90 2.94 -5.23 -19.45
N SER A 91 4.20 -5.18 -19.87
CA SER A 91 4.66 -5.85 -21.08
C SER A 91 4.68 -7.36 -20.89
N GLU A 92 4.62 -8.13 -22.00
CA GLU A 92 4.76 -9.58 -21.94
C GLU A 92 6.06 -10.01 -21.22
N ARG A 93 7.13 -9.28 -21.43
CA ARG A 93 8.40 -9.53 -20.78
C ARG A 93 8.30 -9.35 -19.26
N GLN A 94 7.78 -8.22 -18.80
CA GLN A 94 7.59 -7.95 -17.37
C GLN A 94 6.70 -9.01 -16.71
N MET A 95 5.65 -9.46 -17.39
CA MET A 95 4.81 -10.58 -16.93
C MET A 95 5.56 -11.91 -16.91
N LYS A 96 6.42 -12.17 -17.90
CA LYS A 96 7.18 -13.42 -17.98
C LYS A 96 8.30 -13.50 -16.93
N THR A 97 8.96 -12.39 -16.59
CA THR A 97 10.06 -12.34 -15.61
C THR A 97 9.59 -12.30 -14.16
N SER A 98 8.42 -11.73 -13.89
CA SER A 98 7.86 -11.61 -12.56
C SER A 98 7.24 -12.92 -12.06
N ALA A 99 7.44 -13.24 -10.78
CA ALA A 99 6.82 -14.42 -10.15
C ALA A 99 5.39 -14.13 -9.70
N ASN A 100 5.11 -12.94 -9.20
CA ASN A 100 3.86 -12.52 -8.57
C ASN A 100 3.58 -11.03 -8.80
N GLY A 101 2.47 -10.51 -8.25
CA GLY A 101 2.06 -9.13 -8.42
C GLY A 101 3.04 -8.12 -7.82
N VAL A 102 3.75 -8.45 -6.73
CA VAL A 102 4.73 -7.56 -6.09
C VAL A 102 5.99 -7.46 -6.94
N ASN A 103 6.49 -8.58 -7.45
CA ASN A 103 7.64 -8.57 -8.36
C ASN A 103 7.32 -7.80 -9.66
N LEU A 104 6.08 -7.89 -10.15
CA LEU A 104 5.67 -7.13 -11.31
C LEU A 104 5.69 -5.62 -11.03
N LEU A 105 5.21 -5.20 -9.85
CA LEU A 105 5.25 -3.80 -9.45
C LEU A 105 6.68 -3.25 -9.39
N GLN A 106 7.61 -4.05 -8.87
CA GLN A 106 9.04 -3.74 -8.86
C GLN A 106 9.58 -3.51 -10.28
N GLU A 107 9.26 -4.40 -11.24
CA GLU A 107 9.66 -4.26 -12.65
C GLU A 107 9.03 -3.03 -13.35
N LEU A 108 7.90 -2.53 -12.86
CA LEU A 108 7.23 -1.37 -13.44
C LEU A 108 7.86 -0.04 -13.01
N MET A 109 8.57 0.01 -11.90
CA MET A 109 9.25 1.20 -11.34
C MET A 109 8.33 2.43 -11.39
N LEU A 110 7.15 2.34 -10.74
CA LEU A 110 6.17 3.41 -10.73
C LEU A 110 6.65 4.57 -9.85
N PRO A 111 6.31 5.83 -10.19
CA PRO A 111 6.69 6.98 -9.38
C PRO A 111 6.24 6.85 -7.93
N ARG A 112 7.05 7.27 -6.97
CA ARG A 112 6.81 7.19 -5.52
C ARG A 112 6.66 5.78 -4.95
N ILE A 113 6.56 4.73 -5.75
CA ILE A 113 6.39 3.37 -5.26
C ILE A 113 7.75 2.78 -4.97
N LEU A 114 7.96 2.40 -3.72
CA LEU A 114 9.12 1.66 -3.24
C LEU A 114 8.70 0.22 -2.95
N VAL A 115 9.37 -0.73 -3.54
CA VAL A 115 9.14 -2.14 -3.26
C VAL A 115 10.36 -2.67 -2.53
N ASN A 116 10.17 -3.06 -1.28
CA ASN A 116 11.17 -3.80 -0.50
C ASN A 116 10.83 -5.30 -0.57
N PRO A 117 11.46 -6.05 -1.47
CA PRO A 117 11.15 -7.47 -1.62
C PRO A 117 11.64 -8.32 -0.44
N MET A 118 12.45 -7.77 0.46
CA MET A 118 12.89 -8.44 1.68
C MET A 118 11.78 -8.51 2.74
N ASN A 119 11.21 -7.35 3.04
CA ASN A 119 10.13 -7.26 4.04
C ASN A 119 8.76 -7.55 3.42
N ASN A 120 8.73 -7.78 2.09
CA ASN A 120 7.49 -7.84 1.32
C ASN A 120 6.62 -6.59 1.51
N GLU A 121 7.26 -5.45 1.65
CA GLU A 121 6.60 -4.18 1.84
C GLU A 121 6.56 -3.40 0.54
N ILE A 122 5.47 -2.68 0.35
CA ILE A 122 5.33 -1.67 -0.68
C ILE A 122 5.07 -0.36 0.05
N GLY A 123 5.97 0.59 -0.10
CA GLY A 123 5.92 1.89 0.54
C GLY A 123 5.81 3.03 -0.44
N LEU A 124 5.74 4.25 0.10
CA LEU A 124 5.78 5.48 -0.67
C LEU A 124 7.06 6.26 -0.37
N SER A 125 7.78 6.64 -1.39
CA SER A 125 8.83 7.64 -1.29
C SER A 125 8.24 8.97 -0.79
N GLY A 126 8.78 9.47 0.30
CA GLY A 126 8.27 10.64 1.00
C GLY A 126 7.15 10.37 2.01
N GLY A 127 6.83 9.10 2.26
CA GLY A 127 5.81 8.66 3.23
C GLY A 127 4.37 8.81 2.74
N GLY A 128 3.42 8.57 3.60
CA GLY A 128 1.99 8.63 3.34
C GLY A 128 1.29 7.27 3.26
N GLU A 129 -0.04 7.25 3.20
CA GLU A 129 -0.83 6.03 3.16
C GLU A 129 -0.92 5.47 1.73
N LEU A 130 -0.45 4.23 1.56
CA LEU A 130 -0.63 3.45 0.34
C LEU A 130 -1.75 2.43 0.54
N GLN A 131 -2.70 2.40 -0.40
CA GLN A 131 -3.75 1.41 -0.41
C GLN A 131 -3.61 0.46 -1.60
N LEU A 132 -3.47 -0.84 -1.32
CA LEU A 132 -3.43 -1.89 -2.33
C LEU A 132 -4.85 -2.42 -2.59
N ARG A 133 -5.13 -2.78 -3.86
CA ARG A 133 -6.44 -3.31 -4.27
C ARG A 133 -6.30 -4.39 -5.35
N ILE A 134 -7.27 -5.29 -5.39
CA ILE A 134 -7.46 -6.29 -6.46
C ILE A 134 -8.89 -6.18 -6.95
N ASN A 135 -9.08 -5.79 -8.22
CA ASN A 135 -10.40 -5.58 -8.81
C ASN A 135 -11.30 -4.67 -7.95
N GLY A 136 -10.74 -3.56 -7.43
CA GLY A 136 -11.44 -2.63 -6.57
C GLY A 136 -11.53 -3.05 -5.09
N VAL A 137 -11.14 -4.25 -4.71
CA VAL A 137 -11.12 -4.72 -3.31
C VAL A 137 -9.79 -4.33 -2.67
N LYS A 138 -9.82 -3.72 -1.48
CA LYS A 138 -8.60 -3.48 -0.70
C LYS A 138 -7.95 -4.83 -0.38
N ALA A 139 -6.69 -4.94 -0.65
CA ALA A 139 -5.93 -6.15 -0.50
C ALA A 139 -4.70 -5.89 0.37
N GLU A 140 -4.26 -6.92 1.03
CA GLU A 140 -2.98 -6.90 1.71
C GLU A 140 -1.88 -7.33 0.75
N ILE A 141 -0.63 -7.05 1.10
CA ILE A 141 0.50 -7.39 0.25
C ILE A 141 0.58 -8.89 -0.04
N ASP A 142 0.17 -9.73 0.89
CA ASP A 142 0.16 -11.19 0.72
C ASP A 142 -0.86 -11.65 -0.34
N GLU A 143 -1.96 -10.91 -0.49
CA GLU A 143 -2.94 -11.15 -1.56
C GLU A 143 -2.40 -10.70 -2.92
N ILE A 144 -1.60 -9.61 -2.96
CA ILE A 144 -0.91 -9.16 -4.19
C ILE A 144 0.14 -10.19 -4.63
N LYS A 145 0.84 -10.83 -3.69
CA LYS A 145 1.74 -11.95 -4.00
C LYS A 145 1.00 -13.14 -4.59
N ALA A 146 -0.24 -13.38 -4.18
CA ALA A 146 -1.07 -14.42 -4.74
C ALA A 146 -1.48 -14.18 -6.21
N ILE A 147 -1.26 -12.98 -6.76
CA ILE A 147 -1.61 -12.66 -8.14
C ILE A 147 -0.55 -13.22 -9.09
N ARG A 148 -0.99 -14.04 -10.03
CA ARG A 148 -0.16 -14.49 -11.15
C ARG A 148 -0.01 -13.34 -12.17
N PRO A 149 1.22 -12.95 -12.57
CA PRO A 149 1.43 -11.84 -13.51
C PRO A 149 0.65 -11.99 -14.82
N ALA A 150 0.51 -13.21 -15.35
CA ALA A 150 -0.24 -13.49 -16.57
C ALA A 150 -1.75 -13.19 -16.49
N ASP A 151 -2.31 -13.12 -15.27
CA ASP A 151 -3.72 -12.77 -15.05
C ASP A 151 -3.94 -11.27 -14.91
N ILE A 152 -2.89 -10.48 -14.77
CA ILE A 152 -2.98 -9.02 -14.64
C ILE A 152 -3.28 -8.43 -16.02
N ILE A 153 -4.43 -7.76 -16.12
CA ILE A 153 -4.82 -7.03 -17.33
C ILE A 153 -4.12 -5.68 -17.37
N ARG A 154 -4.10 -4.99 -16.20
CA ARG A 154 -3.47 -3.70 -15.97
C ARG A 154 -3.37 -3.43 -14.48
N ILE A 155 -2.55 -2.46 -14.11
CA ILE A 155 -2.56 -1.84 -12.78
C ILE A 155 -3.11 -0.43 -12.92
N GLU A 156 -4.12 -0.08 -12.13
CA GLU A 156 -4.64 1.26 -12.02
C GLU A 156 -3.89 1.98 -10.89
N TYR A 157 -2.99 2.85 -11.26
CA TYR A 157 -2.19 3.65 -10.35
C TYR A 157 -2.88 4.99 -10.11
N HIS A 158 -3.53 5.13 -8.96
CA HIS A 158 -4.15 6.37 -8.52
C HIS A 158 -3.12 7.12 -7.67
N ASP A 159 -2.40 8.01 -8.27
CA ASP A 159 -1.47 8.91 -7.60
C ASP A 159 -2.19 10.15 -7.03
N ASN A 160 -3.49 10.14 -7.14
CA ASN A 160 -4.41 11.12 -6.57
C ASN A 160 -5.80 10.51 -6.41
N PRO A 161 -5.99 9.64 -5.41
CA PRO A 161 -7.26 8.97 -5.19
C PRO A 161 -8.35 9.98 -4.77
N GLY A 162 -9.63 9.65 -5.07
CA GLY A 162 -10.79 10.44 -4.69
C GLY A 162 -11.15 10.28 -3.22
N LEU A 163 -12.08 11.10 -2.75
CA LEU A 163 -12.54 11.12 -1.35
C LEU A 163 -13.06 9.76 -0.84
N ARG A 164 -13.53 8.90 -1.74
CA ARG A 164 -13.93 7.52 -1.43
C ARG A 164 -12.81 6.62 -0.92
N TYR A 165 -11.56 7.02 -1.08
CA TYR A 165 -10.39 6.28 -0.60
C TYR A 165 -9.86 6.81 0.74
N GLY A 166 -10.61 7.71 1.38
CA GLY A 166 -10.22 8.33 2.64
C GLY A 166 -8.94 9.15 2.49
N ASN A 167 -8.00 8.95 3.40
CA ASN A 167 -6.72 9.68 3.43
C ASN A 167 -5.60 9.03 2.59
N ALA A 168 -5.90 7.99 1.81
CA ALA A 168 -4.89 7.35 0.97
C ALA A 168 -4.26 8.35 -0.01
N GLU A 169 -2.94 8.45 -0.01
CA GLU A 169 -2.19 9.29 -0.95
C GLU A 169 -1.99 8.61 -2.30
N VAL A 170 -1.88 7.29 -2.29
CA VAL A 170 -1.77 6.47 -3.49
C VAL A 170 -2.64 5.23 -3.36
N VAL A 171 -3.30 4.85 -4.45
CA VAL A 171 -4.01 3.57 -4.55
C VAL A 171 -3.47 2.80 -5.76
N LEU A 172 -3.10 1.55 -5.55
CA LEU A 172 -2.72 0.59 -6.59
C LEU A 172 -3.81 -0.46 -6.70
N ASP A 173 -4.55 -0.48 -7.81
CA ASP A 173 -5.59 -1.46 -8.07
C ASP A 173 -5.16 -2.40 -9.20
N TYR A 174 -4.93 -3.66 -8.85
CA TYR A 174 -4.58 -4.73 -9.79
C TYR A 174 -5.85 -5.26 -10.44
N ILE A 175 -6.05 -4.95 -11.71
CA ILE A 175 -7.15 -5.46 -12.49
C ILE A 175 -6.75 -6.80 -13.10
N VAL A 176 -7.31 -7.87 -12.55
CA VAL A 176 -6.95 -9.25 -12.88
C VAL A 176 -8.11 -10.01 -13.53
N ARG A 177 -7.75 -10.95 -14.42
CA ARG A 177 -8.69 -11.95 -14.95
C ARG A 177 -8.99 -12.98 -13.87
N ARG A 178 -10.20 -13.53 -13.89
CA ARG A 178 -10.59 -14.65 -13.04
C ARG A 178 -11.09 -15.80 -13.91
N PRO A 179 -10.75 -17.05 -13.63
CA PRO A 179 -11.33 -18.18 -14.33
C PRO A 179 -12.81 -18.35 -13.95
N GLU A 180 -13.67 -18.74 -14.89
CA GLU A 180 -15.07 -19.09 -14.60
C GLU A 180 -15.13 -20.38 -13.76
N THR A 181 -14.35 -21.37 -14.16
CA THR A 181 -14.12 -22.59 -13.39
C THR A 181 -12.65 -22.94 -13.46
N GLY A 182 -12.00 -22.97 -12.31
CA GLY A 182 -10.57 -23.17 -12.20
C GLY A 182 -10.00 -22.49 -10.98
N GLY A 183 -8.69 -22.34 -10.94
CA GLY A 183 -8.05 -21.69 -9.80
C GLY A 183 -6.55 -21.63 -9.92
N ASN A 184 -5.93 -21.19 -8.85
CA ASN A 184 -4.48 -21.19 -8.68
C ASN A 184 -4.11 -21.51 -7.22
N PHE A 185 -2.96 -22.13 -7.05
CA PHE A 185 -2.30 -22.34 -5.77
C PHE A 185 -0.84 -21.97 -5.93
N GLY A 186 -0.23 -21.44 -4.88
CA GLY A 186 1.18 -21.12 -4.92
C GLY A 186 1.82 -20.93 -3.56
N ALA A 187 3.13 -20.82 -3.61
CA ALA A 187 3.97 -20.53 -2.48
C ALA A 187 5.07 -19.54 -2.89
N ASP A 188 5.32 -18.55 -2.04
CA ASP A 188 6.48 -17.65 -2.11
C ASP A 188 7.24 -17.75 -0.80
N ILE A 189 8.51 -18.16 -0.88
CA ILE A 189 9.37 -18.39 0.28
C ILE A 189 10.64 -17.58 0.09
N SER A 190 10.99 -16.78 1.08
CA SER A 190 12.29 -16.11 1.19
C SER A 190 12.92 -16.45 2.52
N GLN A 191 14.17 -16.90 2.51
CA GLN A 191 14.89 -17.32 3.71
C GLN A 191 16.29 -16.70 3.76
N GLY A 192 16.64 -16.10 4.89
CA GLY A 192 18.00 -15.69 5.23
C GLY A 192 18.90 -16.90 5.43
N LEU A 193 20.12 -16.89 4.86
CA LEU A 193 21.06 -18.00 4.98
C LEU A 193 21.94 -17.88 6.22
N ASN A 194 22.23 -16.67 6.64
CA ASN A 194 23.13 -16.38 7.77
C ASN A 194 22.37 -15.88 9.02
N THR A 195 21.05 -15.88 8.99
CA THR A 195 20.20 -15.49 10.13
C THR A 195 18.81 -16.11 9.99
N MET A 196 18.10 -16.26 11.13
CA MET A 196 16.70 -16.67 11.13
C MET A 196 15.82 -15.48 10.73
N TRP A 197 15.78 -15.23 9.45
CA TRP A 197 14.91 -14.27 8.80
C TRP A 197 14.14 -14.99 7.69
N GLY A 198 12.82 -14.98 7.73
CA GLY A 198 11.99 -15.67 6.76
C GLY A 198 10.72 -14.90 6.39
N ASN A 199 10.26 -15.08 5.16
CA ASN A 199 8.95 -14.68 4.68
C ASN A 199 8.34 -15.86 3.93
N TYR A 200 7.28 -16.45 4.45
CA TYR A 200 6.63 -17.62 3.89
C TYR A 200 5.18 -17.27 3.58
N ASN A 201 4.81 -17.32 2.32
CA ASN A 201 3.45 -17.06 1.88
C ASN A 201 2.91 -18.27 1.10
N LEU A 202 1.76 -18.78 1.54
CA LEU A 202 0.98 -19.82 0.87
C LEU A 202 -0.35 -19.20 0.47
N TYR A 203 -0.81 -19.48 -0.75
CA TYR A 203 -2.08 -18.94 -1.21
C TYR A 203 -2.79 -19.90 -2.16
N GLY A 204 -4.10 -19.76 -2.21
CA GLY A 204 -4.93 -20.53 -3.12
C GLY A 204 -6.24 -19.82 -3.42
N LYS A 205 -6.73 -20.03 -4.63
CA LYS A 205 -7.99 -19.49 -5.09
C LYS A 205 -8.67 -20.48 -6.02
N VAL A 206 -9.97 -20.71 -5.81
CA VAL A 206 -10.80 -21.60 -6.64
C VAL A 206 -12.06 -20.85 -7.04
N ASN A 207 -12.33 -20.83 -8.33
CA ASN A 207 -13.54 -20.29 -8.92
C ASN A 207 -14.42 -21.43 -9.40
N HIS A 208 -15.69 -21.39 -9.04
CA HIS A 208 -16.70 -22.29 -9.58
C HIS A 208 -17.94 -21.48 -9.96
N LYS A 209 -18.18 -21.33 -11.27
CA LYS A 209 -19.28 -20.53 -11.82
C LYS A 209 -19.27 -19.10 -11.22
N LYS A 210 -20.29 -18.76 -10.44
CA LYS A 210 -20.50 -17.45 -9.84
C LYS A 210 -19.78 -17.25 -8.51
N SER A 211 -19.19 -18.30 -7.95
CA SER A 211 -18.54 -18.29 -6.64
C SER A 211 -17.02 -18.34 -6.75
N GLU A 212 -16.33 -17.57 -5.91
CA GLU A 212 -14.89 -17.61 -5.74
C GLU A 212 -14.58 -17.83 -4.27
N PHE A 213 -13.72 -18.80 -3.97
CA PHE A 213 -13.13 -19.05 -2.66
C PHE A 213 -11.63 -18.79 -2.74
N GLY A 214 -11.12 -18.05 -1.80
CA GLY A 214 -9.70 -17.73 -1.71
C GLY A 214 -9.17 -17.88 -0.29
N PHE A 215 -7.90 -18.20 -0.16
CA PHE A 215 -7.16 -18.09 1.08
C PHE A 215 -5.74 -17.61 0.81
N SER A 216 -5.17 -16.92 1.78
CA SER A 216 -3.73 -16.67 1.86
C SER A 216 -3.27 -16.77 3.31
N TYR A 217 -2.08 -17.32 3.50
CA TYR A 217 -1.43 -17.40 4.80
C TYR A 217 0.01 -16.95 4.68
N TYR A 218 0.36 -15.96 5.50
CA TYR A 218 1.71 -15.43 5.62
C TYR A 218 2.27 -15.72 7.02
N MET A 219 3.54 -16.12 7.08
CA MET A 219 4.32 -16.23 8.30
C MET A 219 5.67 -15.54 8.11
N GLY A 220 6.01 -14.64 9.05
CA GLY A 220 7.24 -13.86 9.03
C GLY A 220 8.07 -14.05 10.31
N PRO A 221 8.88 -15.13 10.43
CA PRO A 221 9.75 -15.31 11.58
C PRO A 221 10.98 -14.41 11.51
N ARG A 222 11.37 -13.86 12.64
CA ARG A 222 12.62 -13.11 12.88
C ARG A 222 13.19 -13.58 14.20
N ASP A 223 14.47 -13.95 14.24
CA ASP A 223 15.19 -14.26 15.48
C ASP A 223 16.64 -13.79 15.33
N PHE A 224 16.93 -12.66 15.96
CA PHE A 224 18.19 -11.98 15.92
C PHE A 224 18.84 -12.03 17.31
N ASN A 225 20.17 -12.14 17.37
CA ASN A 225 20.94 -12.14 18.60
C ASN A 225 21.99 -11.02 18.64
N GLY A 226 22.09 -10.25 17.56
CA GLY A 226 23.03 -9.15 17.39
C GLY A 226 22.37 -7.76 17.37
N MET A 227 21.16 -7.61 17.94
CA MET A 227 20.54 -6.30 18.12
C MET A 227 21.16 -5.59 19.32
N TYR A 228 21.54 -4.33 19.15
CA TYR A 228 22.00 -3.49 20.26
C TYR A 228 21.69 -2.02 19.99
N ARG A 229 21.74 -1.20 21.05
CA ARG A 229 21.43 0.22 21.01
C ARG A 229 22.57 1.01 21.64
N ASP A 230 23.06 2.02 20.93
CA ASP A 230 23.87 3.08 21.54
C ASP A 230 22.98 4.33 21.65
N ASN A 231 23.00 4.97 22.82
CA ASN A 231 22.16 6.12 23.10
C ASN A 231 22.96 7.20 23.85
N GLU A 232 22.81 8.45 23.42
CA GLU A 232 23.31 9.63 24.10
C GLU A 232 22.12 10.44 24.57
N GLU A 233 22.05 10.75 25.85
CA GLU A 233 20.97 11.53 26.46
C GLU A 233 21.53 12.70 27.24
N GLU A 234 20.85 13.84 27.17
CA GLU A 234 21.18 15.01 27.99
C GLU A 234 19.92 15.47 28.73
N PHE A 235 19.97 15.46 30.05
CA PHE A 235 18.88 15.85 30.93
C PHE A 235 19.23 17.16 31.62
N HIS A 236 18.33 18.15 31.55
CA HIS A 236 18.38 19.37 32.33
C HIS A 236 17.36 19.26 33.46
N LEU A 237 17.83 19.01 34.67
CA LEU A 237 16.99 18.76 35.83
C LEU A 237 16.52 20.06 36.50
N ALA A 238 15.47 19.95 37.36
CA ALA A 238 14.86 21.11 38.01
C ALA A 238 15.79 21.88 38.97
N ASP A 239 16.79 21.21 39.50
CA ASP A 239 17.82 21.79 40.38
C ASP A 239 18.92 22.54 39.63
N GLY A 240 18.85 22.60 38.29
CA GLY A 240 19.82 23.19 37.40
C GLY A 240 20.97 22.25 37.03
N THR A 241 20.95 20.99 37.49
CA THR A 241 21.95 19.99 37.11
C THR A 241 21.75 19.56 35.64
N THR A 242 22.84 19.47 34.88
CA THR A 242 22.86 18.85 33.54
C THR A 242 23.54 17.50 33.67
N LEU A 243 22.79 16.43 33.40
CA LEU A 243 23.28 15.06 33.36
C LEU A 243 23.38 14.60 31.89
N ARG A 244 24.57 14.20 31.47
CA ARG A 244 24.80 13.59 30.16
C ARG A 244 25.05 12.10 30.34
N ARG A 245 24.08 11.29 29.93
CA ARG A 245 24.07 9.85 30.06
C ARG A 245 24.38 9.19 28.72
N LEU A 246 25.37 8.29 28.74
CA LEU A 246 25.75 7.49 27.58
C LEU A 246 25.35 6.04 27.81
N GLU A 247 24.69 5.42 26.83
CA GLU A 247 24.40 4.00 26.79
C GLU A 247 25.29 3.35 25.73
N LYS A 248 26.06 2.34 26.17
CA LYS A 248 26.82 1.46 25.28
C LYS A 248 26.16 0.10 25.26
N GLY A 249 25.53 -0.21 24.13
CA GLY A 249 24.76 -1.42 23.95
C GLY A 249 25.58 -2.68 23.77
N GLU A 250 25.04 -3.80 24.20
CA GLU A 250 25.56 -5.14 23.98
C GLU A 250 24.61 -5.95 23.10
N PRO A 251 25.15 -6.92 22.30
CA PRO A 251 24.32 -7.79 21.50
C PRO A 251 23.22 -8.48 22.31
N SER A 252 21.99 -8.31 21.89
CA SER A 252 20.79 -8.73 22.61
C SER A 252 19.81 -9.41 21.65
N LYS A 253 18.79 -10.06 22.24
CA LYS A 253 17.83 -10.87 21.50
C LYS A 253 16.64 -10.04 21.00
N ALA A 254 16.29 -10.25 19.72
CA ALA A 254 15.03 -9.77 19.14
C ALA A 254 14.35 -10.92 18.40
N THR A 255 13.17 -11.32 18.86
CA THR A 255 12.39 -12.42 18.27
C THR A 255 11.00 -11.93 17.96
N MET A 256 10.53 -12.18 16.73
CA MET A 256 9.20 -11.81 16.29
C MET A 256 8.62 -12.86 15.34
N TYR A 257 7.34 -13.19 15.53
CA TYR A 257 6.58 -14.09 14.67
C TYR A 257 5.29 -13.38 14.24
N GLN A 258 5.20 -13.04 12.97
CA GLN A 258 4.00 -12.45 12.38
C GLN A 258 3.20 -13.50 11.64
N HIS A 259 1.88 -13.50 11.81
CA HIS A 259 0.94 -14.39 11.15
C HIS A 259 -0.22 -13.61 10.56
N ASN A 260 -0.53 -13.84 9.28
CA ASN A 260 -1.69 -13.26 8.60
C ASN A 260 -2.41 -14.37 7.84
N LEU A 261 -3.68 -14.60 8.17
CA LEU A 261 -4.57 -15.51 7.43
C LEU A 261 -5.74 -14.71 6.87
N ASN A 262 -5.97 -14.83 5.56
CA ASN A 262 -7.15 -14.29 4.92
C ASN A 262 -7.94 -15.45 4.28
N VAL A 263 -9.24 -15.47 4.52
CA VAL A 263 -10.18 -16.38 3.85
C VAL A 263 -11.27 -15.52 3.26
N ASN A 264 -11.47 -15.61 1.95
CA ASN A 264 -12.44 -14.83 1.26
C ASN A 264 -13.45 -15.69 0.47
N TYR A 265 -14.68 -15.22 0.44
CA TYR A 265 -15.74 -15.73 -0.42
C TYR A 265 -16.32 -14.58 -1.21
N SER A 266 -16.48 -14.75 -2.53
CA SER A 266 -17.14 -13.77 -3.38
C SER A 266 -18.19 -14.46 -4.25
N LEU A 267 -19.37 -13.87 -4.37
CA LEU A 267 -20.49 -14.33 -5.19
C LEU A 267 -20.88 -13.25 -6.19
N GLN A 268 -20.67 -13.52 -7.47
CA GLN A 268 -21.21 -12.72 -8.57
C GLN A 268 -22.63 -13.21 -8.88
N ALA A 269 -23.62 -12.78 -8.08
CA ALA A 269 -24.99 -13.28 -8.22
C ALA A 269 -25.59 -13.00 -9.60
N SER A 270 -25.27 -11.83 -10.19
CA SER A 270 -25.59 -11.44 -11.55
C SER A 270 -24.48 -10.56 -12.12
N GLU A 271 -24.55 -10.13 -13.38
CA GLU A 271 -23.62 -9.17 -13.97
C GLU A 271 -23.60 -7.82 -13.20
N ASN A 272 -24.68 -7.53 -12.51
CA ASN A 272 -24.90 -6.26 -11.81
C ASN A 272 -24.83 -6.36 -10.30
N SER A 273 -24.54 -7.54 -9.73
CA SER A 273 -24.58 -7.75 -8.28
C SER A 273 -23.39 -8.59 -7.80
N LEU A 274 -22.63 -8.03 -6.86
CA LEU A 274 -21.47 -8.66 -6.23
C LEU A 274 -21.64 -8.65 -4.71
N PHE A 275 -21.52 -9.82 -4.09
CA PHE A 275 -21.36 -9.99 -2.66
C PHE A 275 -19.95 -10.51 -2.36
N SER A 276 -19.32 -10.05 -1.28
CA SER A 276 -18.04 -10.58 -0.80
C SER A 276 -18.00 -10.60 0.72
N ALA A 277 -17.47 -11.68 1.29
CA ALA A 277 -17.18 -11.82 2.70
C ALA A 277 -15.70 -12.20 2.87
N THR A 278 -14.97 -11.47 3.70
CA THR A 278 -13.55 -11.74 3.98
C THR A 278 -13.32 -11.81 5.47
N LEU A 279 -12.85 -12.96 5.94
CA LEU A 279 -12.33 -13.17 7.29
C LEU A 279 -10.82 -12.94 7.27
N ARG A 280 -10.32 -12.05 8.13
CA ARG A 280 -8.90 -11.79 8.32
C ARG A 280 -8.53 -12.12 9.76
N LEU A 281 -7.50 -12.94 9.94
CA LEU A 281 -6.91 -13.23 11.24
C LEU A 281 -5.45 -12.77 11.17
N ARG A 282 -5.12 -11.72 11.93
CA ARG A 282 -3.77 -11.20 12.02
C ARG A 282 -3.25 -11.35 13.43
N GLY A 283 -1.98 -11.62 13.56
CA GLY A 283 -1.32 -11.69 14.85
C GLY A 283 0.17 -11.45 14.76
N ASN A 284 0.70 -10.94 15.84
CA ASN A 284 2.13 -10.81 16.07
C ASN A 284 2.45 -11.31 17.47
N ASN A 285 3.55 -12.02 17.59
CA ASN A 285 4.12 -12.43 18.87
C ASN A 285 5.59 -12.06 18.87
N GLN A 286 5.98 -11.19 19.80
CA GLN A 286 7.33 -10.65 19.96
C GLN A 286 7.76 -10.89 21.39
N PRO A 287 8.19 -12.15 21.74
CA PRO A 287 8.55 -12.51 23.11
C PRO A 287 9.86 -11.88 23.59
N HIS A 288 10.65 -11.37 22.68
CA HIS A 288 11.91 -10.72 22.97
C HIS A 288 12.12 -9.52 22.05
N TRP A 289 12.28 -8.36 22.66
CA TRP A 289 12.85 -7.18 22.05
C TRP A 289 13.73 -6.53 23.11
N ASP A 290 14.92 -7.12 23.25
CA ASP A 290 15.76 -6.90 24.41
C ASP A 290 16.90 -5.96 24.05
N TYR A 291 17.21 -5.04 24.96
CA TYR A 291 18.45 -4.27 24.95
C TYR A 291 19.16 -4.49 26.28
N LYS A 292 20.45 -4.68 26.20
CA LYS A 292 21.37 -4.75 27.33
C LYS A 292 22.53 -3.83 27.07
N GLY A 293 23.10 -3.28 28.09
CA GLY A 293 24.27 -2.44 27.97
C GLY A 293 24.64 -1.78 29.29
N THR A 294 25.59 -0.89 29.22
CA THR A 294 26.06 -0.09 30.35
C THR A 294 25.67 1.38 30.10
N LEU A 295 25.21 2.00 31.19
CA LEU A 295 24.99 3.44 31.26
C LEU A 295 26.14 4.05 32.08
N TYR A 296 26.62 5.18 31.64
CA TYR A 296 27.62 5.94 32.37
C TYR A 296 27.45 7.44 32.16
N ASN A 297 27.83 8.19 33.17
CA ASN A 297 27.85 9.65 33.09
C ASN A 297 29.06 10.09 32.23
N ALA A 298 28.82 10.88 31.21
CA ALA A 298 29.91 11.38 30.34
C ALA A 298 30.95 12.22 31.10
N ASN A 299 30.62 12.75 32.30
CA ASN A 299 31.50 13.53 33.13
C ASN A 299 32.23 12.70 34.20
N ASP A 300 31.81 11.43 34.41
CA ASP A 300 32.42 10.48 35.35
C ASP A 300 32.27 9.05 34.81
N GLU A 301 33.24 8.62 34.02
CA GLU A 301 33.24 7.27 33.40
C GLU A 301 33.37 6.13 34.44
N ALA A 302 33.67 6.44 35.71
CA ALA A 302 33.74 5.44 36.79
C ALA A 302 32.33 5.09 37.32
N ASP A 303 31.33 5.93 37.10
CA ASP A 303 29.93 5.69 37.48
C ASP A 303 29.23 4.82 36.43
N VAL A 304 29.44 3.51 36.50
CA VAL A 304 28.92 2.52 35.56
C VAL A 304 27.69 1.83 36.14
N VAL A 305 26.61 1.84 35.40
CA VAL A 305 25.34 1.22 35.73
C VAL A 305 24.97 0.20 34.63
N ASP A 306 24.73 -1.04 35.03
CA ASP A 306 24.21 -2.06 34.13
C ASP A 306 22.74 -1.79 33.80
N MET A 307 22.36 -1.88 32.53
CA MET A 307 20.99 -1.64 32.07
C MET A 307 20.45 -2.85 31.32
N THR A 308 19.20 -3.19 31.61
CA THR A 308 18.40 -4.12 30.82
C THR A 308 17.04 -3.49 30.49
N ASP A 309 16.63 -3.58 29.23
CA ASP A 309 15.33 -3.09 28.73
C ASP A 309 14.73 -4.19 27.87
N ARG A 310 13.73 -4.89 28.39
CA ARG A 310 13.11 -6.03 27.73
C ARG A 310 11.64 -5.73 27.45
N THR A 311 11.23 -5.92 26.20
CA THR A 311 9.82 -5.81 25.81
C THR A 311 9.31 -7.14 25.25
N ASP A 312 8.20 -7.62 25.82
CA ASP A 312 7.37 -8.71 25.34
C ASP A 312 6.03 -8.11 24.84
N GLN A 313 5.69 -8.34 23.59
CA GLN A 313 4.47 -7.82 23.01
C GLN A 313 3.78 -8.88 22.16
N SER A 314 2.46 -8.96 22.29
CA SER A 314 1.65 -9.81 21.42
C SER A 314 0.30 -9.15 21.13
N TRP A 315 -0.17 -9.33 19.90
CA TRP A 315 -1.51 -8.91 19.57
C TRP A 315 -2.18 -9.85 18.55
N THR A 316 -3.49 -9.92 18.63
CA THR A 316 -4.34 -10.65 17.67
C THR A 316 -5.50 -9.78 17.24
N ARG A 317 -5.81 -9.81 15.92
CA ARG A 317 -6.82 -8.93 15.32
C ARG A 317 -7.67 -9.70 14.30
N PRO A 318 -8.68 -10.46 14.72
CA PRO A 318 -9.71 -10.98 13.83
C PRO A 318 -10.60 -9.84 13.30
N SER A 319 -10.95 -9.89 12.02
CA SER A 319 -11.92 -8.98 11.41
C SER A 319 -12.76 -9.70 10.36
N LEU A 320 -14.04 -9.34 10.29
CA LEU A 320 -14.99 -9.79 9.27
C LEU A 320 -15.43 -8.59 8.44
N ASP A 321 -15.23 -8.67 7.14
CA ASP A 321 -15.57 -7.64 6.16
C ASP A 321 -16.65 -8.17 5.21
N LEU A 322 -17.81 -7.54 5.24
CA LEU A 322 -18.96 -7.86 4.40
C LEU A 322 -19.16 -6.71 3.40
N TYR A 323 -19.22 -7.05 2.13
CA TYR A 323 -19.34 -6.10 1.03
C TYR A 323 -20.48 -6.49 0.10
N TYR A 324 -21.29 -5.51 -0.30
CA TYR A 324 -22.32 -5.68 -1.31
C TYR A 324 -22.29 -4.51 -2.29
N GLN A 325 -22.33 -4.82 -3.59
CA GLN A 325 -22.43 -3.85 -4.68
C GLN A 325 -23.57 -4.23 -5.58
N GLN A 326 -24.35 -3.23 -5.98
CA GLN A 326 -25.42 -3.34 -6.95
C GLN A 326 -25.28 -2.27 -8.02
N ASP A 327 -25.09 -2.68 -9.26
CA ASP A 327 -25.18 -1.80 -10.41
C ASP A 327 -26.65 -1.69 -10.83
N LEU A 328 -27.14 -0.47 -10.92
CA LEU A 328 -28.51 -0.12 -11.27
C LEU A 328 -28.58 0.35 -12.73
N LYS A 329 -29.80 0.50 -13.25
CA LYS A 329 -30.04 1.09 -14.58
C LYS A 329 -29.41 2.49 -14.67
N ASN A 330 -29.17 2.96 -15.91
CA ASN A 330 -28.63 4.30 -16.18
C ASN A 330 -27.25 4.58 -15.56
N LYS A 331 -26.36 3.56 -15.50
CA LYS A 331 -24.97 3.66 -15.02
C LYS A 331 -24.86 4.17 -13.57
N GLN A 332 -25.73 3.71 -12.72
CA GLN A 332 -25.68 3.98 -11.29
C GLN A 332 -25.10 2.77 -10.55
N THR A 333 -24.44 3.01 -9.44
CA THR A 333 -23.90 1.96 -8.56
C THR A 333 -24.17 2.31 -7.12
N LEU A 334 -24.65 1.33 -6.36
CA LEU A 334 -24.73 1.37 -4.90
C LEU A 334 -23.72 0.41 -4.30
N VAL A 335 -23.04 0.83 -3.25
CA VAL A 335 -22.07 0.02 -2.52
C VAL A 335 -22.38 0.11 -1.03
N PHE A 336 -22.35 -1.03 -0.35
CA PHE A 336 -22.44 -1.13 1.10
C PHE A 336 -21.27 -1.96 1.61
N ASN A 337 -20.66 -1.53 2.70
CA ASN A 337 -19.57 -2.25 3.34
C ASN A 337 -19.73 -2.18 4.86
N VAL A 338 -19.60 -3.32 5.53
CA VAL A 338 -19.60 -3.41 7.00
C VAL A 338 -18.39 -4.24 7.44
N VAL A 339 -17.59 -3.67 8.35
CA VAL A 339 -16.41 -4.34 8.89
C VAL A 339 -16.48 -4.34 10.42
N GLY A 340 -16.52 -5.54 10.99
CA GLY A 340 -16.34 -5.75 12.43
C GLY A 340 -14.90 -6.18 12.72
N THR A 341 -14.26 -5.54 13.68
CA THR A 341 -12.89 -5.86 14.12
C THR A 341 -12.82 -5.98 15.64
N TYR A 342 -12.15 -7.01 16.12
CA TYR A 342 -11.74 -7.14 17.50
C TYR A 342 -10.21 -7.10 17.56
N ASN A 343 -9.63 -6.28 18.41
CA ASN A 343 -8.20 -6.23 18.65
C ASN A 343 -7.92 -6.56 20.12
N ARG A 344 -7.03 -7.52 20.37
CA ARG A 344 -6.49 -7.84 21.68
C ARG A 344 -4.99 -7.62 21.66
N GLU A 345 -4.50 -6.81 22.59
CA GLU A 345 -3.08 -6.50 22.72
C GLU A 345 -2.61 -6.79 24.14
N LYS A 346 -1.39 -7.29 24.26
CA LYS A 346 -0.65 -7.44 25.50
C LYS A 346 0.75 -6.90 25.28
N SER A 347 1.24 -6.12 26.20
CA SER A 347 2.61 -5.61 26.18
C SER A 347 3.15 -5.55 27.60
N GLN A 348 4.36 -6.06 27.82
CA GLN A 348 5.09 -5.92 29.05
C GLN A 348 6.48 -5.37 28.74
N ARG A 349 6.89 -4.35 29.48
CA ARG A 349 8.25 -3.83 29.46
C ARG A 349 8.87 -3.90 30.85
N LEU A 350 10.00 -4.57 30.93
CA LEU A 350 10.83 -4.66 32.10
C LEU A 350 12.11 -3.85 31.88
N TYR A 351 12.26 -2.75 32.63
CA TYR A 351 13.44 -1.90 32.54
C TYR A 351 14.13 -1.86 33.92
N GLN A 352 15.40 -2.19 33.96
CA GLN A 352 16.20 -2.22 35.20
C GLN A 352 17.53 -1.53 34.99
N GLU A 353 17.93 -0.77 36.03
CA GLU A 353 19.28 -0.24 36.22
C GLU A 353 19.84 -0.83 37.49
N SER A 354 21.10 -1.31 37.47
CA SER A 354 21.74 -1.89 38.64
C SER A 354 23.24 -1.58 38.68
N THR A 355 23.78 -1.49 39.89
CA THR A 355 25.22 -1.32 40.15
C THR A 355 25.67 -2.37 41.16
N LEU A 356 26.71 -3.17 40.81
CA LEU A 356 27.25 -4.23 41.65
C LEU A 356 26.16 -5.19 42.16
N GLY A 357 25.13 -5.45 41.38
CA GLY A 357 24.02 -6.32 41.74
C GLY A 357 22.92 -5.66 42.58
N ASN A 358 23.07 -4.40 42.99
CA ASN A 358 22.01 -3.62 43.65
C ASN A 358 21.12 -2.95 42.57
N ILE A 359 19.81 -3.17 42.66
CA ILE A 359 18.83 -2.56 41.74
C ILE A 359 18.64 -1.09 42.17
N LEU A 360 18.87 -0.18 41.24
CA LEU A 360 18.65 1.27 41.35
C LEU A 360 17.29 1.67 40.85
N THR A 361 16.87 1.10 39.69
CA THR A 361 15.61 1.36 39.03
C THR A 361 14.99 0.03 38.62
N ASP A 362 13.71 -0.17 38.89
CA ASP A 362 12.96 -1.35 38.49
C ASP A 362 11.57 -0.93 38.00
N ILE A 363 11.33 -1.07 36.72
CA ILE A 363 10.08 -0.66 36.04
C ILE A 363 9.47 -1.88 35.36
N ASP A 364 8.26 -2.27 35.78
CA ASP A 364 7.42 -3.27 35.15
C ASP A 364 6.12 -2.61 34.65
N ASN A 365 6.08 -2.27 33.35
CA ASN A 365 4.90 -1.77 32.72
C ASN A 365 4.17 -2.90 31.98
N ASN A 366 2.99 -3.28 32.46
CA ASN A 366 2.16 -4.32 31.86
C ASN A 366 0.83 -3.72 31.38
N ILE A 367 0.55 -3.91 30.10
CA ILE A 367 -0.64 -3.38 29.44
C ILE A 367 -1.43 -4.52 28.81
N ARG A 368 -2.76 -4.49 28.97
CA ARG A 368 -3.70 -5.33 28.25
C ARG A 368 -4.79 -4.46 27.68
N GLY A 369 -4.98 -4.54 26.37
CA GLY A 369 -5.99 -3.78 25.64
C GLY A 369 -6.94 -4.70 24.90
N ASN A 370 -8.22 -4.35 24.93
CA ASN A 370 -9.26 -4.94 24.10
C ASN A 370 -9.99 -3.82 23.38
N LYS A 371 -10.04 -3.86 22.06
CA LYS A 371 -10.77 -2.87 21.25
C LYS A 371 -11.74 -3.58 20.32
N TYR A 372 -12.97 -3.10 20.30
CA TYR A 372 -14.02 -3.49 19.37
C TYR A 372 -14.31 -2.33 18.44
N SER A 373 -14.42 -2.60 17.15
CA SER A 373 -14.69 -1.57 16.15
C SER A 373 -15.70 -2.08 15.13
N LEU A 374 -16.64 -1.23 14.76
CA LEU A 374 -17.60 -1.45 13.68
C LEU A 374 -17.52 -0.29 12.70
N ILE A 375 -17.27 -0.57 11.45
CA ILE A 375 -17.31 0.39 10.34
C ILE A 375 -18.52 0.05 9.48
N ALA A 376 -19.34 1.05 9.15
CA ALA A 376 -20.43 0.93 8.18
C ALA A 376 -20.28 2.03 7.13
N GLU A 377 -20.30 1.66 5.87
CA GLU A 377 -20.14 2.60 4.75
C GLU A 377 -21.18 2.34 3.65
N ALA A 378 -21.67 3.42 3.06
CA ALA A 378 -22.56 3.40 1.91
C ALA A 378 -22.07 4.42 0.88
N ILE A 379 -21.98 4.03 -0.40
CA ILE A 379 -21.61 4.92 -1.51
C ILE A 379 -22.61 4.78 -2.64
N TYR A 380 -23.02 5.91 -3.20
CA TYR A 380 -23.76 6.03 -4.44
C TYR A 380 -22.90 6.72 -5.49
N GLU A 381 -22.81 6.16 -6.68
CA GLU A 381 -22.13 6.74 -7.83
C GLU A 381 -23.05 6.74 -9.05
N LYS A 382 -23.09 7.86 -9.76
CA LYS A 382 -23.74 7.98 -11.07
C LYS A 382 -22.74 8.44 -12.11
N GLN A 383 -22.61 7.68 -13.18
CA GLN A 383 -21.80 8.05 -14.34
C GLN A 383 -22.69 8.68 -15.42
N TYR A 384 -22.23 9.79 -15.97
CA TYR A 384 -22.85 10.53 -17.08
C TYR A 384 -22.09 10.27 -18.39
N SER A 385 -22.55 10.93 -19.46
CA SER A 385 -21.84 10.94 -20.74
C SER A 385 -20.45 11.61 -20.61
N LYS A 386 -19.55 11.34 -21.54
CA LYS A 386 -18.21 11.92 -21.66
C LYS A 386 -17.30 11.67 -20.44
N GLY A 387 -17.59 10.63 -19.61
CA GLY A 387 -16.76 10.26 -18.47
C GLY A 387 -16.98 11.10 -17.20
N ASN A 388 -17.99 11.97 -17.17
CA ASN A 388 -18.39 12.69 -15.98
C ASN A 388 -19.02 11.74 -14.95
N ALA A 389 -18.83 12.00 -13.65
CA ALA A 389 -19.43 11.20 -12.59
C ALA A 389 -19.72 12.05 -11.37
N LEU A 390 -20.75 11.66 -10.65
CA LEU A 390 -21.13 12.21 -9.36
C LEU A 390 -21.15 11.09 -8.33
N SER A 391 -20.51 11.30 -7.18
CA SER A 391 -20.42 10.32 -6.09
C SER A 391 -20.82 10.96 -4.78
N PHE A 392 -21.57 10.22 -3.95
CA PHE A 392 -21.88 10.56 -2.57
C PHE A 392 -21.55 9.37 -1.68
N GLY A 393 -21.04 9.63 -0.49
CA GLY A 393 -20.76 8.58 0.47
C GLY A 393 -20.94 9.00 1.91
N LEU A 394 -21.28 8.02 2.74
CA LEU A 394 -21.37 8.11 4.18
C LEU A 394 -20.59 6.93 4.76
N SER A 395 -19.70 7.23 5.71
CA SER A 395 -19.01 6.21 6.51
C SER A 395 -19.12 6.57 7.99
N HIS A 396 -19.37 5.58 8.84
CA HIS A 396 -19.35 5.71 10.29
C HIS A 396 -18.55 4.60 10.92
N THR A 397 -17.60 4.99 11.77
CA THR A 397 -16.81 4.07 12.61
C THR A 397 -17.18 4.31 14.06
N GLN A 398 -17.59 3.23 14.75
CA GLN A 398 -17.79 3.23 16.19
C GLN A 398 -16.79 2.28 16.82
N SER A 399 -16.03 2.76 17.82
CA SER A 399 -15.05 1.95 18.56
C SER A 399 -15.29 2.04 20.05
N TYR A 400 -15.02 0.93 20.74
CA TYR A 400 -14.95 0.82 22.18
C TYR A 400 -13.62 0.14 22.55
N SER A 401 -12.87 0.73 23.50
CA SER A 401 -11.61 0.20 24.02
C SER A 401 -11.66 0.09 25.54
N ASN A 402 -11.25 -1.06 26.05
CA ASN A 402 -11.01 -1.31 27.47
C ASN A 402 -9.53 -1.67 27.64
N ASN A 403 -8.80 -0.86 28.41
CA ASN A 403 -7.37 -1.03 28.63
C ASN A 403 -7.06 -1.10 30.13
N GLU A 404 -6.27 -2.11 30.50
CA GLU A 404 -5.73 -2.32 31.83
C GLU A 404 -4.24 -1.98 31.81
N TYR A 405 -3.80 -1.17 32.76
CA TYR A 405 -2.41 -0.79 32.98
C TYR A 405 -1.98 -1.20 34.38
N ARG A 406 -0.80 -1.82 34.50
CA ARG A 406 -0.16 -2.19 35.77
C ARG A 406 1.30 -1.72 35.72
N ASN A 407 1.59 -0.67 36.44
CA ASN A 407 2.91 -0.02 36.54
C ASN A 407 3.20 0.44 37.98
N GLY A 408 3.14 -0.49 38.91
CA GLY A 408 3.14 -0.18 40.35
C GLY A 408 1.73 0.08 40.91
N HIS A 409 0.83 0.60 40.09
CA HIS A 409 -0.58 0.78 40.40
C HIS A 409 -1.44 0.16 39.28
N TYR A 410 -2.71 -0.12 39.58
CA TYR A 410 -3.68 -0.62 38.64
C TYR A 410 -4.55 0.52 38.12
N TYR A 411 -4.63 0.67 36.79
CA TYR A 411 -5.52 1.60 36.13
C TYR A 411 -6.34 0.89 35.07
N GLU A 412 -7.59 1.25 34.94
CA GLU A 412 -8.46 0.79 33.86
C GLU A 412 -9.06 1.99 33.14
N THR A 413 -9.03 1.94 31.80
CA THR A 413 -9.62 2.98 30.97
C THR A 413 -10.63 2.37 30.02
N ASN A 414 -11.81 2.96 29.97
CA ASN A 414 -12.89 2.61 29.06
C ASN A 414 -13.16 3.79 28.14
N MET A 415 -12.92 3.62 26.84
CA MET A 415 -12.95 4.71 25.87
C MET A 415 -13.92 4.39 24.73
N HIS A 416 -14.71 5.39 24.34
CA HIS A 416 -15.63 5.35 23.22
C HIS A 416 -15.20 6.38 22.19
N GLN A 417 -15.15 5.98 20.94
CA GLN A 417 -14.80 6.86 19.82
C GLN A 417 -15.77 6.65 18.67
N GLY A 418 -16.27 7.75 18.11
CA GLY A 418 -17.10 7.77 16.92
C GLY A 418 -16.49 8.66 15.84
N ASN A 419 -16.43 8.19 14.62
CA ASN A 419 -15.99 8.99 13.47
C ASN A 419 -16.99 8.85 12.33
N THR A 420 -17.65 9.95 11.95
CA THR A 420 -18.61 10.00 10.84
C THR A 420 -18.04 10.87 9.72
N TYR A 421 -17.99 10.35 8.52
CA TYR A 421 -17.48 11.00 7.33
C TYR A 421 -18.54 10.98 6.23
N ILE A 422 -18.90 12.15 5.72
CA ILE A 422 -19.86 12.33 4.63
C ILE A 422 -19.18 13.10 3.52
N PHE A 423 -19.30 12.65 2.28
CA PHE A 423 -18.69 13.34 1.15
C PHE A 423 -19.59 13.40 -0.09
N GLY A 424 -19.34 14.42 -0.92
CA GLY A 424 -19.83 14.54 -2.28
C GLY A 424 -18.70 14.92 -3.22
N GLU A 425 -18.60 14.27 -4.35
CA GLU A 425 -17.52 14.48 -5.34
C GLU A 425 -18.08 14.49 -6.75
N TYR A 426 -17.72 15.50 -7.53
CA TYR A 426 -17.99 15.57 -8.95
C TYR A 426 -16.70 15.49 -9.76
N ARG A 427 -16.67 14.60 -10.76
CA ARG A 427 -15.59 14.46 -11.73
C ARG A 427 -16.09 14.84 -13.10
N GLY A 428 -15.34 15.71 -13.82
CA GLY A 428 -15.69 16.21 -15.13
C GLY A 428 -14.49 16.36 -16.06
N LYS A 429 -14.81 16.59 -17.35
CA LYS A 429 -13.82 16.86 -18.39
C LYS A 429 -14.30 17.99 -19.31
N ILE A 430 -13.41 18.95 -19.56
CA ILE A 430 -13.58 20.05 -20.51
C ILE A 430 -12.33 20.04 -21.41
N ASP A 431 -12.49 19.64 -22.65
CA ASP A 431 -11.40 19.50 -23.65
C ASP A 431 -10.18 18.75 -23.09
N LYS A 432 -9.04 19.41 -22.91
CA LYS A 432 -7.79 18.85 -22.36
C LYS A 432 -7.71 18.89 -20.83
N LEU A 433 -8.65 19.56 -20.18
CA LEU A 433 -8.72 19.67 -18.73
C LEU A 433 -9.67 18.62 -18.17
N ASN A 434 -9.13 17.73 -17.34
CA ASN A 434 -9.93 16.88 -16.45
C ASN A 434 -9.90 17.50 -15.05
N TYR A 435 -11.05 17.51 -14.36
CA TYR A 435 -11.12 18.08 -13.03
C TYR A 435 -11.96 17.23 -12.08
N ARG A 436 -11.67 17.33 -10.82
CA ARG A 436 -12.39 16.70 -9.73
C ARG A 436 -12.58 17.73 -8.62
N LEU A 437 -13.82 17.88 -8.17
CA LEU A 437 -14.23 18.78 -7.10
C LEU A 437 -14.93 17.96 -6.05
N GLY A 438 -14.46 18.00 -4.81
CA GLY A 438 -15.01 17.24 -3.71
C GLY A 438 -15.18 18.11 -2.47
N VAL A 439 -16.19 17.80 -1.70
CA VAL A 439 -16.42 18.36 -0.36
C VAL A 439 -16.76 17.23 0.58
N ALA A 440 -16.23 17.29 1.79
CA ALA A 440 -16.58 16.34 2.84
C ALA A 440 -16.75 17.03 4.19
N MET A 441 -17.46 16.37 5.08
CA MET A 441 -17.56 16.73 6.50
C MET A 441 -17.17 15.51 7.35
N THR A 442 -16.41 15.77 8.38
CA THR A 442 -16.06 14.78 9.40
C THR A 442 -16.59 15.23 10.75
N ARG A 443 -17.22 14.31 11.47
CA ARG A 443 -17.54 14.45 12.89
C ARG A 443 -16.72 13.43 13.67
N PHE A 444 -15.90 13.91 14.56
CA PHE A 444 -15.13 13.10 15.52
C PHE A 444 -15.71 13.25 16.90
N TYR A 445 -16.00 12.14 17.57
CA TYR A 445 -16.48 12.08 18.94
C TYR A 445 -15.59 11.16 19.76
N TYR A 446 -15.26 11.59 20.99
CA TYR A 446 -14.50 10.80 21.96
C TYR A 446 -15.04 11.01 23.35
N ASN A 447 -15.10 9.93 24.14
CA ASN A 447 -15.44 9.94 25.55
C ASN A 447 -14.65 8.86 26.29
N GLN A 448 -14.13 9.20 27.47
CA GLN A 448 -13.54 8.25 28.42
C GLN A 448 -14.44 8.14 29.65
N SER A 449 -14.84 6.91 30.03
CA SER A 449 -15.68 6.66 31.20
C SER A 449 -14.99 7.14 32.48
N GLY A 450 -15.75 7.78 33.37
CA GLY A 450 -15.23 8.38 34.59
C GLY A 450 -14.60 9.76 34.43
N LYS A 451 -14.66 10.35 33.23
CA LYS A 451 -14.29 11.73 32.96
C LYS A 451 -15.52 12.54 32.54
N ASP A 452 -15.65 13.74 33.09
CA ASP A 452 -16.79 14.62 32.86
C ASP A 452 -16.84 15.27 31.47
N LYS A 453 -15.80 15.06 30.64
CA LYS A 453 -15.69 15.72 29.34
C LYS A 453 -15.68 14.72 28.19
N SER A 454 -16.64 14.87 27.29
CA SER A 454 -16.56 14.33 25.93
C SER A 454 -15.95 15.38 24.99
N THR A 455 -15.21 14.92 23.99
CA THR A 455 -14.68 15.78 22.93
C THR A 455 -15.48 15.53 21.65
N GLU A 456 -15.96 16.60 21.04
CA GLU A 456 -16.66 16.53 19.76
C GLU A 456 -16.11 17.61 18.82
N ASN A 457 -15.69 17.22 17.62
CA ASN A 457 -15.13 18.11 16.63
C ASN A 457 -15.78 17.89 15.26
N TYR A 458 -16.01 18.96 14.55
CA TYR A 458 -16.50 18.97 13.17
C TYR A 458 -15.47 19.62 12.28
N SER A 459 -15.25 19.05 11.08
CA SER A 459 -14.37 19.64 10.08
C SER A 459 -14.98 19.60 8.69
N PHE A 460 -14.65 20.62 7.90
CA PHE A 460 -15.02 20.73 6.50
C PHE A 460 -13.78 20.51 5.62
N ASN A 461 -13.85 19.54 4.69
CA ASN A 461 -12.71 18.97 3.99
C ASN A 461 -12.91 19.11 2.46
N PRO A 462 -12.63 20.27 1.85
CA PRO A 462 -12.69 20.45 0.40
C PRO A 462 -11.49 19.81 -0.28
N SER A 463 -11.70 19.35 -1.51
CA SER A 463 -10.65 18.78 -2.38
C SER A 463 -10.85 19.21 -3.82
N ILE A 464 -9.78 19.64 -4.48
CA ILE A 464 -9.76 20.00 -5.91
C ILE A 464 -8.58 19.36 -6.59
N VAL A 465 -8.80 18.84 -7.79
CA VAL A 465 -7.74 18.32 -8.66
C VAL A 465 -7.98 18.81 -10.06
N LEU A 466 -6.93 19.37 -10.66
CA LEU A 466 -6.90 19.79 -12.05
C LEU A 466 -5.79 19.00 -12.75
N HIS A 467 -6.14 18.35 -13.84
CA HIS A 467 -5.20 17.61 -14.70
C HIS A 467 -5.32 18.14 -16.13
N TYR A 468 -4.29 18.80 -16.60
CA TYR A 468 -4.23 19.40 -17.94
C TYR A 468 -3.26 18.64 -18.84
N ALA A 469 -3.78 18.03 -19.92
CA ALA A 469 -2.97 17.36 -20.93
C ALA A 469 -2.33 18.43 -21.85
N MET A 470 -1.05 18.73 -21.61
CA MET A 470 -0.30 19.72 -22.39
C MET A 470 -0.06 19.21 -23.83
N SER A 471 0.29 17.92 -23.96
CA SER A 471 0.49 17.19 -25.20
C SER A 471 0.13 15.72 -25.02
N ASP A 472 0.25 14.90 -26.08
CA ASP A 472 0.08 13.44 -25.99
C ASP A 472 1.12 12.77 -25.08
N ASN A 473 2.23 13.47 -24.85
CA ASN A 473 3.37 12.95 -24.09
C ASN A 473 3.59 13.64 -22.73
N SER A 474 2.83 14.67 -22.41
CA SER A 474 3.04 15.43 -21.17
C SER A 474 1.76 15.98 -20.57
N TYR A 475 1.72 16.05 -19.25
CA TYR A 475 0.64 16.71 -18.52
C TYR A 475 1.17 17.46 -17.29
N LEU A 476 0.36 18.40 -16.85
CA LEU A 476 0.49 19.11 -15.60
C LEU A 476 -0.70 18.78 -14.71
N ARG A 477 -0.46 18.43 -13.44
CA ARG A 477 -1.51 18.19 -12.48
C ARG A 477 -1.28 19.03 -11.23
N TRP A 478 -2.32 19.70 -10.78
CA TRP A 478 -2.38 20.37 -9.50
C TRP A 478 -3.44 19.75 -8.62
N LYS A 479 -3.12 19.57 -7.33
CA LYS A 479 -4.03 19.10 -6.29
C LYS A 479 -3.98 20.06 -5.11
N GLY A 480 -5.14 20.37 -4.55
CA GLY A 480 -5.29 21.03 -3.27
C GLY A 480 -6.36 20.31 -2.46
N ASN A 481 -6.07 19.96 -1.21
CA ASN A 481 -7.05 19.37 -0.30
C ASN A 481 -6.82 19.83 1.13
N ILE A 482 -7.91 19.91 1.86
CA ILE A 482 -7.94 20.14 3.29
C ILE A 482 -8.58 18.92 3.92
N TYR A 483 -7.96 18.37 4.95
CA TYR A 483 -8.48 17.23 5.69
C TYR A 483 -8.17 17.39 7.18
N ASN A 484 -8.86 16.65 8.03
CA ASN A 484 -8.58 16.68 9.46
C ASN A 484 -7.78 15.45 9.89
N ALA A 485 -6.98 15.63 10.93
CA ALA A 485 -6.37 14.55 11.70
C ALA A 485 -6.89 14.61 13.14
N SER A 486 -7.24 13.44 13.68
CA SER A 486 -7.76 13.30 15.04
C SER A 486 -6.75 12.58 15.92
N PRO A 487 -6.73 12.83 17.25
CA PRO A 487 -5.87 12.12 18.16
C PRO A 487 -6.19 10.62 18.18
N SER A 488 -5.20 9.78 18.40
CA SER A 488 -5.41 8.35 18.67
C SER A 488 -5.94 8.15 20.10
N LEU A 489 -6.51 6.97 20.37
CA LEU A 489 -6.96 6.65 21.72
C LEU A 489 -5.78 6.58 22.71
N GLY A 490 -4.58 6.18 22.25
CA GLY A 490 -3.37 6.18 23.04
C GLY A 490 -2.92 7.58 23.45
N ASP A 491 -2.98 8.56 22.53
CA ASP A 491 -2.58 9.95 22.80
C ASP A 491 -3.50 10.63 23.80
N LEU A 492 -4.76 10.17 23.90
CA LEU A 492 -5.77 10.70 24.81
C LEU A 492 -5.75 10.06 26.20
N SER A 493 -5.00 8.96 26.40
CA SER A 493 -4.91 8.28 27.69
C SER A 493 -4.08 9.07 28.68
N ASP A 494 -4.64 9.43 29.84
CA ASP A 494 -3.94 10.16 30.92
C ASP A 494 -3.20 9.25 31.91
N VAL A 495 -3.05 7.96 31.59
CA VAL A 495 -2.31 7.01 32.41
C VAL A 495 -0.82 7.30 32.35
N GLU A 496 -0.19 7.46 33.52
CA GLU A 496 1.25 7.65 33.62
C GLU A 496 1.98 6.31 33.52
N GLN A 497 3.05 6.29 32.72
CA GLN A 497 3.95 5.16 32.58
C GLN A 497 5.39 5.61 32.78
N ALA A 498 6.12 4.95 33.66
CA ALA A 498 7.54 5.18 33.83
C ALA A 498 8.32 4.75 32.57
N VAL A 499 9.20 5.61 32.08
CA VAL A 499 10.07 5.35 30.95
C VAL A 499 11.45 4.92 31.42
N ASP A 500 12.03 5.70 32.33
CA ASP A 500 13.31 5.44 33.02
C ASP A 500 13.33 6.15 34.40
N SER A 501 14.48 6.27 35.02
CA SER A 501 14.65 6.94 36.30
C SER A 501 14.25 8.43 36.30
N PHE A 502 14.28 9.11 35.17
CA PHE A 502 14.04 10.55 35.04
C PHE A 502 12.74 10.89 34.33
N GLN A 503 12.21 9.98 33.48
CA GLN A 503 11.14 10.26 32.56
C GLN A 503 9.90 9.41 32.82
N ILE A 504 8.73 10.05 32.67
CA ILE A 504 7.43 9.38 32.58
C ILE A 504 6.76 9.74 31.26
N ARG A 505 5.85 8.90 30.78
CA ARG A 505 4.99 9.15 29.62
C ARG A 505 3.54 9.24 30.07
N ARG A 506 2.82 10.21 29.52
CA ARG A 506 1.39 10.43 29.78
C ARG A 506 0.76 11.05 28.56
N GLY A 507 -0.38 10.54 28.10
CA GLY A 507 -1.17 11.17 27.04
C GLY A 507 -1.92 12.43 27.55
N ASN A 508 -2.64 13.10 26.66
CA ASN A 508 -3.35 14.33 26.93
C ASN A 508 -4.82 14.22 26.49
N PRO A 509 -5.77 14.08 27.41
CA PRO A 509 -7.20 13.96 27.07
C PRO A 509 -7.82 15.25 26.52
N ASN A 510 -7.10 16.39 26.54
CA ASN A 510 -7.56 17.67 26.04
C ASN A 510 -7.21 17.89 24.54
N LEU A 511 -6.55 16.94 23.88
CA LEU A 511 -6.19 17.04 22.48
C LEU A 511 -7.43 17.22 21.59
N LYS A 512 -7.26 18.08 20.58
CA LYS A 512 -8.30 18.37 19.59
C LYS A 512 -7.82 17.94 18.20
N SER A 513 -8.77 17.54 17.37
CA SER A 513 -8.49 17.36 15.93
C SER A 513 -7.97 18.66 15.33
N TYR A 514 -7.07 18.55 14.36
CA TYR A 514 -6.47 19.67 13.63
C TYR A 514 -6.63 19.52 12.12
N MET A 515 -6.51 20.64 11.41
CA MET A 515 -6.64 20.66 9.96
C MET A 515 -5.28 20.48 9.29
N CYS A 516 -5.26 19.74 8.21
CA CYS A 516 -4.11 19.56 7.33
C CYS A 516 -4.39 20.21 5.98
N TYR A 517 -3.56 21.15 5.57
CA TYR A 517 -3.62 21.81 4.27
C TYR A 517 -2.52 21.25 3.40
N HIS A 518 -2.90 20.67 2.27
CA HIS A 518 -1.96 20.05 1.35
C HIS A 518 -2.15 20.60 -0.06
N THR A 519 -1.04 20.94 -0.73
CA THR A 519 -1.03 21.27 -2.15
C THR A 519 0.15 20.63 -2.84
N GLU A 520 -0.07 20.14 -4.06
CA GLU A 520 1.00 19.53 -4.86
C GLU A 520 0.87 19.88 -6.35
N LEU A 521 2.01 19.98 -7.01
CA LEU A 521 2.14 20.14 -8.45
C LEU A 521 3.00 19.02 -9.02
N THR A 522 2.49 18.35 -10.06
CA THR A 522 3.19 17.28 -10.77
C THR A 522 3.29 17.63 -12.25
N TYR A 523 4.51 17.59 -12.79
CA TYR A 523 4.73 17.58 -14.24
C TYR A 523 5.25 16.21 -14.66
N GLU A 524 4.70 15.65 -15.71
CA GLU A 524 5.11 14.36 -16.24
C GLU A 524 5.32 14.43 -17.75
N TRP A 525 6.41 13.82 -18.21
CA TRP A 525 6.74 13.71 -19.61
C TRP A 525 7.25 12.30 -19.94
N LYS A 526 6.78 11.75 -21.09
CA LYS A 526 7.19 10.44 -21.57
C LYS A 526 7.38 10.48 -23.08
N LYS A 527 8.55 10.07 -23.57
CA LYS A 527 8.83 9.93 -25.00
C LYS A 527 9.76 8.75 -25.26
N GLY A 528 9.28 7.75 -25.99
CA GLY A 528 10.03 6.53 -26.26
C GLY A 528 10.40 5.80 -24.95
N ILE A 529 11.68 5.59 -24.74
CA ILE A 529 12.21 4.92 -23.55
C ILE A 529 12.42 5.85 -22.33
N PHE A 530 12.24 7.17 -22.53
CA PHE A 530 12.45 8.16 -21.47
C PHE A 530 11.13 8.52 -20.80
N TYR A 531 11.17 8.57 -19.47
CA TYR A 531 10.08 9.03 -18.62
C TYR A 531 10.64 9.91 -17.52
N THR A 532 10.02 11.08 -17.32
CA THR A 532 10.38 12.04 -16.26
C THR A 532 9.13 12.41 -15.47
N ASN A 533 9.28 12.47 -14.14
CA ASN A 533 8.28 12.97 -13.21
C ASN A 533 8.93 14.02 -12.30
N LEU A 534 8.45 15.24 -12.36
CA LEU A 534 8.81 16.32 -11.44
C LEU A 534 7.63 16.57 -10.51
N TRP A 535 7.88 16.58 -9.22
CA TRP A 535 6.85 16.72 -8.20
C TRP A 535 7.32 17.71 -7.12
N GLY A 536 6.43 18.62 -6.73
CA GLY A 536 6.62 19.51 -5.61
C GLY A 536 5.36 19.56 -4.77
N ALA A 537 5.50 19.61 -3.43
CA ALA A 537 4.38 19.66 -2.50
C ALA A 537 4.67 20.54 -1.30
N TYR A 538 3.61 21.11 -0.73
CA TYR A 538 3.64 21.83 0.53
C TYR A 538 2.51 21.36 1.43
N ASP A 539 2.89 21.02 2.67
CA ASP A 539 2.00 20.63 3.76
C ASP A 539 2.07 21.71 4.86
N TYR A 540 0.90 22.13 5.34
CA TYR A 540 0.77 23.01 6.48
C TYR A 540 -0.25 22.45 7.47
N ARG A 541 0.14 22.27 8.72
CA ARG A 541 -0.65 21.65 9.77
C ARG A 541 -0.66 22.52 11.02
N PRO A 542 -1.56 23.52 11.10
CA PRO A 542 -1.73 24.33 12.30
C PRO A 542 -2.33 23.48 13.42
N ASN A 543 -1.96 23.76 14.66
CA ASN A 543 -2.36 23.01 15.83
C ASN A 543 -2.08 21.50 15.76
N ALA A 544 -1.02 21.11 15.06
CA ALA A 544 -0.64 19.70 14.91
C ALA A 544 -0.43 19.05 16.29
N ILE A 545 -0.92 17.83 16.46
CA ILE A 545 -0.64 17.04 17.65
C ILE A 545 0.79 16.53 17.52
N MET A 546 1.70 17.09 18.32
CA MET A 546 3.10 16.69 18.32
C MET A 546 3.54 16.37 19.75
N ASP A 547 4.45 15.41 19.86
CA ASP A 547 5.07 15.06 21.14
C ASP A 547 5.92 16.21 21.67
N GLU A 548 5.95 16.37 22.98
CA GLU A 548 6.84 17.29 23.68
C GLU A 548 7.29 16.68 25.00
N LYS A 549 8.38 17.21 25.53
CA LYS A 549 8.84 16.88 26.89
C LYS A 549 8.79 18.15 27.72
N ILE A 550 8.10 18.07 28.85
CA ILE A 550 7.97 19.18 29.79
C ILE A 550 8.52 18.76 31.15
N GLN A 551 8.93 19.72 31.94
CA GLN A 551 9.41 19.48 33.30
C GLN A 551 8.27 19.67 34.30
N GLU A 552 7.96 18.63 35.07
CA GLU A 552 7.01 18.65 36.18
C GLU A 552 7.71 18.20 37.46
N GLY A 553 8.04 19.13 38.35
CA GLY A 553 8.85 18.84 39.54
C GLY A 553 10.20 18.26 39.15
N ASN A 554 10.54 17.08 39.71
CA ASN A 554 11.79 16.38 39.42
C ASN A 554 11.69 15.36 38.26
N LYS A 555 10.57 15.30 37.55
CA LYS A 555 10.36 14.40 36.43
C LYS A 555 10.23 15.16 35.12
N ILE A 556 10.68 14.53 34.07
CA ILE A 556 10.43 14.97 32.69
C ILE A 556 9.28 14.15 32.14
N VAL A 557 8.20 14.82 31.73
CA VAL A 557 6.98 14.20 31.22
C VAL A 557 7.01 14.23 29.71
N GLN A 558 7.01 13.07 29.09
CA GLN A 558 6.74 12.91 27.66
C GLN A 558 5.23 12.93 27.44
N THR A 559 4.73 13.87 26.66
CA THR A 559 3.31 14.05 26.41
C THR A 559 3.06 14.54 24.98
N TRP A 560 1.81 14.77 24.62
CA TRP A 560 1.40 15.36 23.35
C TRP A 560 0.56 16.59 23.59
N ASP A 561 0.72 17.57 22.70
CA ASP A 561 -0.15 18.76 22.73
C ASP A 561 -0.46 19.23 21.30
N ASN A 562 -1.50 20.06 21.17
CA ASN A 562 -1.76 20.81 19.96
C ASN A 562 -0.73 21.94 19.86
N GLN A 563 0.32 21.73 19.10
CA GLN A 563 1.44 22.64 18.91
C GLN A 563 1.10 23.70 17.85
N LYS A 564 1.90 24.79 17.73
CA LYS A 564 1.59 25.91 16.83
C LYS A 564 1.36 25.47 15.40
N ASP A 565 2.38 24.88 14.77
CA ASP A 565 2.28 24.35 13.42
C ASP A 565 3.45 23.41 13.05
N TRP A 566 3.17 22.58 12.08
CA TRP A 566 4.19 21.81 11.38
C TRP A 566 4.03 22.02 9.87
N GLN A 567 5.16 22.21 9.18
CA GLN A 567 5.18 22.46 7.76
C GLN A 567 6.22 21.57 7.07
N LYS A 568 5.95 21.21 5.81
CA LYS A 568 6.90 20.46 4.98
C LYS A 568 6.84 20.95 3.56
N LEU A 569 7.98 21.37 3.02
CA LEU A 569 8.18 21.63 1.61
C LEU A 569 8.98 20.46 1.02
N SER A 570 8.45 19.86 -0.05
CA SER A 570 9.05 18.70 -0.70
C SER A 570 9.25 18.95 -2.18
N GLY A 571 10.38 18.52 -2.72
CA GLY A 571 10.67 18.51 -4.14
C GLY A 571 11.33 17.21 -4.56
N ARG A 572 10.94 16.66 -5.73
CA ARG A 572 11.48 15.42 -6.25
C ARG A 572 11.52 15.43 -7.77
N ALA A 573 12.60 14.87 -8.32
CA ALA A 573 12.78 14.62 -9.74
C ALA A 573 13.10 13.14 -9.95
N MET A 574 12.32 12.46 -10.79
CA MET A 574 12.53 11.07 -11.21
C MET A 574 12.83 11.04 -12.69
N LEU A 575 13.85 10.29 -13.06
CA LEU A 575 14.17 9.90 -14.43
C LEU A 575 14.16 8.38 -14.54
N ARG A 576 13.38 7.84 -15.47
CA ARG A 576 13.42 6.42 -15.83
C ARG A 576 13.81 6.29 -17.29
N VAL A 577 14.71 5.37 -17.57
CA VAL A 577 15.19 5.04 -18.91
C VAL A 577 14.96 3.54 -19.15
N GLY A 578 14.24 3.22 -20.19
CA GLY A 578 13.98 1.83 -20.54
C GLY A 578 12.48 1.51 -20.75
N PRO A 579 12.19 0.27 -21.18
CA PRO A 579 13.15 -0.80 -21.41
C PRO A 579 14.02 -0.57 -22.67
N ILE A 580 15.34 -0.71 -22.54
CA ILE A 580 16.31 -0.67 -23.64
C ILE A 580 16.38 -2.07 -24.22
N ARG A 581 16.01 -2.25 -25.51
CA ARG A 581 15.96 -3.55 -26.21
C ARG A 581 15.21 -4.63 -25.42
N ASP A 582 14.19 -4.22 -24.64
CA ASP A 582 13.45 -5.09 -23.71
C ASP A 582 14.31 -5.85 -22.68
N ILE A 583 15.52 -5.39 -22.40
CA ILE A 583 16.47 -6.07 -21.51
C ILE A 583 16.73 -5.23 -20.25
N LEU A 584 17.10 -3.97 -20.41
CA LEU A 584 17.56 -3.11 -19.32
C LEU A 584 16.61 -1.96 -19.05
N GLN A 585 16.30 -1.75 -17.79
CA GLN A 585 15.58 -0.58 -17.29
C GLN A 585 16.31 0.00 -16.09
N PHE A 586 16.34 1.31 -16.01
CA PHE A 586 16.96 2.06 -14.93
C PHE A 586 16.01 3.18 -14.48
N SER A 587 15.97 3.44 -13.17
CA SER A 587 15.25 4.55 -12.55
C SER A 587 16.17 5.25 -11.56
N PHE A 588 16.15 6.57 -11.57
CA PHE A 588 16.81 7.40 -10.58
C PHE A 588 15.83 8.46 -10.07
N THR A 589 15.77 8.62 -8.76
CA THR A 589 14.99 9.67 -8.09
C THR A 589 15.89 10.42 -7.13
N GLY A 590 15.96 11.74 -7.26
CA GLY A 590 16.57 12.63 -6.28
C GLY A 590 15.54 13.57 -5.71
N GLY A 591 15.66 13.91 -4.43
CA GLY A 591 14.70 14.80 -3.79
C GLY A 591 15.21 15.48 -2.54
N VAL A 592 14.41 16.45 -2.08
CA VAL A 592 14.65 17.22 -0.86
C VAL A 592 13.33 17.38 -0.10
N ASN A 593 13.39 17.23 1.22
CA ASN A 593 12.33 17.58 2.14
C ASN A 593 12.87 18.62 3.11
N HIS A 594 12.19 19.75 3.23
CA HIS A 594 12.48 20.79 4.22
C HIS A 594 11.32 20.86 5.21
N TYR A 595 11.63 20.57 6.47
CA TYR A 595 10.69 20.54 7.57
C TYR A 595 10.84 21.78 8.44
N MET A 596 9.73 22.34 8.88
CA MET A 596 9.63 23.43 9.85
C MET A 596 8.63 22.99 10.92
N SER A 597 9.07 22.90 12.15
CA SER A 597 8.28 22.42 13.29
C SER A 597 8.29 23.48 14.40
N HIS A 598 7.13 24.09 14.63
CA HIS A 598 6.97 25.15 15.61
C HIS A 598 6.05 24.65 16.72
N GLY A 599 6.63 24.36 17.86
CA GLY A 599 5.91 24.02 19.08
C GLY A 599 5.49 25.27 19.87
N ASN A 600 4.81 25.05 20.98
CA ASN A 600 4.46 26.12 21.91
C ASN A 600 5.72 26.69 22.60
N HIS A 601 6.79 25.87 22.71
CA HIS A 601 8.03 26.21 23.44
C HIS A 601 9.30 25.95 22.65
N TYR A 602 9.21 25.57 21.36
CA TYR A 602 10.35 25.27 20.50
C TYR A 602 10.13 25.73 19.05
N SER A 603 11.21 25.79 18.29
CA SER A 603 11.16 26.02 16.83
C SER A 603 12.38 25.37 16.19
N HIS A 604 12.11 24.38 15.33
CA HIS A 604 13.15 23.62 14.66
C HIS A 604 12.93 23.57 13.14
N THR A 605 14.03 23.47 12.41
CA THR A 605 14.03 23.22 10.97
C THR A 605 15.00 22.11 10.64
N TYR A 606 14.63 21.28 9.67
CA TYR A 606 15.46 20.18 9.19
C TYR A 606 15.35 20.02 7.68
N THR A 607 16.47 19.83 7.00
CA THR A 607 16.49 19.58 5.55
C THR A 607 17.10 18.23 5.26
N ASN A 608 16.35 17.38 4.59
CA ASN A 608 16.77 16.05 4.17
C ASN A 608 16.90 15.95 2.65
N TRP A 609 18.09 15.57 2.18
CA TRP A 609 18.34 15.18 0.79
C TRP A 609 18.35 13.67 0.69
N PHE A 610 17.66 13.12 -0.30
CA PHE A 610 17.61 11.69 -0.50
C PHE A 610 17.79 11.32 -1.97
N CYS A 611 18.27 10.10 -2.22
CA CYS A 611 18.26 9.54 -3.56
C CYS A 611 17.86 8.07 -3.54
N GLU A 612 17.23 7.64 -4.62
CA GLU A 612 16.78 6.27 -4.87
C GLU A 612 17.24 5.89 -6.27
N ALA A 613 17.84 4.73 -6.43
CA ALA A 613 18.20 4.23 -7.74
C ALA A 613 17.84 2.75 -7.84
N GLU A 614 17.31 2.36 -8.99
CA GLU A 614 16.89 0.99 -9.27
C GLU A 614 17.34 0.61 -10.67
N ALA A 615 17.80 -0.62 -10.83
CA ALA A 615 18.13 -1.21 -12.13
C ALA A 615 17.55 -2.62 -12.22
N SER A 616 16.95 -2.95 -13.36
CA SER A 616 16.46 -4.28 -13.68
C SER A 616 17.03 -4.70 -15.04
N LEU A 617 17.68 -5.86 -15.06
CA LEU A 617 18.19 -6.48 -16.28
C LEU A 617 17.56 -7.85 -16.45
N ASN A 618 16.86 -8.07 -17.56
CA ASN A 618 16.17 -9.31 -17.87
C ASN A 618 16.72 -9.90 -19.17
N TYR A 619 17.34 -11.08 -19.08
CA TYR A 619 17.88 -11.77 -20.24
C TYR A 619 17.46 -13.23 -20.23
N LYS A 620 16.66 -13.65 -21.20
CA LYS A 620 16.07 -14.99 -21.30
C LYS A 620 15.33 -15.35 -19.99
N GLN A 621 15.79 -16.37 -19.27
CA GLN A 621 15.23 -16.85 -18.01
C GLN A 621 15.82 -16.16 -16.77
N PHE A 622 16.86 -15.35 -16.94
CA PHE A 622 17.54 -14.67 -15.83
C PHE A 622 17.06 -13.25 -15.66
N SER A 623 16.92 -12.84 -14.41
CA SER A 623 16.66 -11.44 -14.01
C SER A 623 17.67 -11.04 -12.95
N LEU A 624 18.28 -9.86 -13.11
CA LEU A 624 19.09 -9.21 -12.10
C LEU A 624 18.36 -7.95 -11.67
N PHE A 625 18.27 -7.74 -10.38
CA PHE A 625 17.69 -6.55 -9.77
C PHE A 625 18.70 -5.92 -8.83
N TRP A 626 18.82 -4.60 -8.89
CA TRP A 626 19.62 -3.79 -7.98
C TRP A 626 18.84 -2.56 -7.55
N GLN A 627 18.95 -2.22 -6.27
CA GLN A 627 18.28 -1.05 -5.66
C GLN A 627 19.20 -0.45 -4.59
N ILE A 628 19.17 0.87 -4.50
CA ILE A 628 19.74 1.65 -3.40
C ILE A 628 18.79 2.79 -3.02
N ASN A 629 18.56 2.95 -1.71
CA ASN A 629 17.84 4.06 -1.12
C ASN A 629 18.71 4.67 -0.03
N THR A 630 18.89 5.98 -0.07
CA THR A 630 19.75 6.68 0.89
C THR A 630 19.01 7.80 1.61
N ASN A 631 19.42 8.05 2.86
CA ASN A 631 18.99 9.20 3.68
C ASN A 631 17.47 9.30 3.84
N TRP A 632 16.85 8.21 4.18
CA TRP A 632 15.42 8.19 4.41
C TRP A 632 15.10 8.68 5.82
N ASN A 633 14.87 10.00 5.96
CA ASN A 633 14.63 10.66 7.23
C ASN A 633 13.27 11.37 7.26
N ASN A 634 12.65 11.39 8.42
CA ASN A 634 11.43 12.12 8.72
C ASN A 634 11.63 12.97 9.98
N PHE A 635 11.03 14.18 10.01
CA PHE A 635 11.07 15.08 11.14
C PHE A 635 9.66 15.48 11.57
N TRP A 636 9.32 15.21 12.83
CA TRP A 636 8.02 15.50 13.40
C TRP A 636 8.17 15.98 14.85
N GLY A 637 7.52 17.10 15.20
CA GLY A 637 7.71 17.71 16.51
C GLY A 637 9.17 18.10 16.72
N GLU A 638 9.80 17.52 17.72
CA GLU A 638 11.22 17.64 18.03
C GLU A 638 12.02 16.38 17.65
N THR A 639 11.37 15.42 17.00
CA THR A 639 11.95 14.10 16.73
C THR A 639 12.33 13.90 15.27
N LEU A 640 13.59 13.61 15.02
CA LEU A 640 14.15 13.11 13.77
C LEU A 640 14.22 11.58 13.83
N SER A 641 13.70 10.90 12.82
CA SER A 641 13.77 9.44 12.71
C SER A 641 14.17 9.00 11.31
N GLY A 642 14.91 7.89 11.20
CA GLY A 642 15.35 7.34 9.93
C GLY A 642 16.82 6.87 9.96
N GLY A 643 17.68 7.51 9.18
CA GLY A 643 19.11 7.16 9.06
C GLY A 643 19.37 5.87 8.27
N GLU A 644 18.35 5.29 7.65
CA GLU A 644 18.49 4.06 6.89
C GLU A 644 19.09 4.32 5.50
N ASN A 645 20.09 3.50 5.17
CA ASN A 645 20.60 3.33 3.82
C ASN A 645 20.42 1.86 3.45
N ILE A 646 19.59 1.59 2.45
CA ILE A 646 19.21 0.23 2.05
C ILE A 646 19.79 -0.07 0.68
N GLN A 647 20.41 -1.23 0.56
CA GLN A 647 20.95 -1.75 -0.70
C GLN A 647 20.44 -3.17 -0.92
N MET A 648 20.05 -3.45 -2.13
CA MET A 648 19.63 -4.79 -2.54
C MET A 648 20.25 -5.19 -3.86
N LEU A 649 20.71 -6.43 -3.93
CA LEU A 649 21.15 -7.08 -5.15
C LEU A 649 20.54 -8.48 -5.18
N ALA A 650 19.90 -8.85 -6.29
CA ALA A 650 19.30 -10.17 -6.42
C ALA A 650 19.40 -10.69 -7.87
N VAL A 651 19.61 -11.99 -7.99
CA VAL A 651 19.60 -12.71 -9.27
C VAL A 651 18.56 -13.81 -9.18
N TYR A 652 17.72 -13.91 -10.19
CA TYR A 652 16.64 -14.88 -10.26
C TYR A 652 16.73 -15.67 -11.57
N TYR A 653 16.35 -16.94 -11.48
CA TYR A 653 16.11 -17.82 -12.61
C TYR A 653 14.64 -18.26 -12.61
N LYS A 654 13.94 -18.08 -13.73
CA LYS A 654 12.53 -18.47 -13.89
C LYS A 654 12.38 -19.52 -14.99
N HIS A 655 11.77 -20.64 -14.66
CA HIS A 655 11.37 -21.69 -15.60
C HIS A 655 9.91 -22.07 -15.40
N LYS A 656 9.07 -21.80 -16.39
CA LYS A 656 7.61 -22.02 -16.32
C LYS A 656 7.01 -21.39 -15.05
N ASN A 657 6.49 -22.23 -14.16
CA ASN A 657 5.82 -21.83 -12.92
C ASN A 657 6.76 -21.69 -11.72
N LEU A 658 8.04 -22.02 -11.90
CA LEU A 658 9.07 -21.98 -10.85
C LEU A 658 9.97 -20.77 -11.06
N ARG A 659 10.22 -20.01 -10.00
CA ARG A 659 11.26 -18.99 -9.91
C ARG A 659 12.10 -19.24 -8.68
N VAL A 660 13.40 -19.31 -8.85
CA VAL A 660 14.39 -19.40 -7.77
C VAL A 660 15.35 -18.24 -7.87
N GLY A 661 15.89 -17.81 -6.74
CA GLY A 661 16.82 -16.70 -6.72
C GLY A 661 17.72 -16.69 -5.51
N VAL A 662 18.81 -15.95 -5.65
CA VAL A 662 19.70 -15.59 -4.56
C VAL A 662 19.79 -14.07 -4.50
N GLY A 663 19.88 -13.53 -3.31
CA GLY A 663 19.99 -12.10 -3.10
C GLY A 663 20.88 -11.76 -1.92
N ALA A 664 21.24 -10.49 -1.85
CA ALA A 664 21.94 -9.92 -0.73
C ALA A 664 21.28 -8.59 -0.34
N PHE A 665 21.05 -8.44 0.93
CA PHE A 665 20.59 -7.19 1.55
C PHE A 665 21.77 -6.54 2.24
N ASN A 666 21.92 -5.25 2.01
CA ASN A 666 23.02 -4.44 2.51
C ASN A 666 24.40 -5.10 2.29
N PRO A 667 24.72 -5.58 1.06
CA PRO A 667 25.96 -6.33 0.82
C PRO A 667 27.23 -5.52 1.11
N PHE A 668 27.14 -4.18 1.11
CA PHE A 668 28.28 -3.29 1.32
C PHE A 668 28.18 -2.49 2.64
N THR A 669 27.28 -2.88 3.57
CA THR A 669 27.09 -2.24 4.85
C THR A 669 27.56 -3.16 5.98
N ASP A 670 28.48 -2.69 6.81
CA ASP A 670 29.02 -3.45 7.94
C ASP A 670 28.12 -3.36 9.19
N ASN A 671 27.53 -2.18 9.43
CA ASN A 671 26.68 -1.91 10.58
C ASN A 671 25.39 -1.23 10.10
N TYR A 672 24.37 -2.04 9.80
CA TYR A 672 23.05 -1.53 9.52
C TYR A 672 22.43 -0.95 10.80
N LYS A 673 21.95 0.28 10.68
CA LYS A 673 21.33 0.99 11.81
C LYS A 673 20.13 1.82 11.42
N VAL A 674 19.24 1.99 12.39
CA VAL A 674 18.14 2.96 12.37
C VAL A 674 18.46 4.02 13.42
N GLN A 675 18.29 5.28 13.09
CA GLN A 675 18.62 6.42 13.95
C GLN A 675 17.35 7.15 14.38
N SER A 676 17.34 7.60 15.65
CA SER A 676 16.34 8.54 16.17
C SER A 676 17.05 9.60 16.99
N GLU A 677 16.66 10.86 16.82
CA GLU A 677 17.14 11.99 17.61
C GLU A 677 15.95 12.81 18.08
N ASN A 678 15.99 13.28 19.32
CA ASN A 678 15.02 14.24 19.85
C ASN A 678 15.76 15.49 20.32
N TRP A 679 15.29 16.66 19.91
CA TRP A 679 15.98 17.95 20.17
C TRP A 679 15.32 18.75 21.29
N ASN A 680 14.62 18.08 22.21
CA ASN A 680 13.98 18.74 23.34
C ASN A 680 15.01 19.34 24.29
N LYS A 681 14.73 20.54 24.80
CA LYS A 681 15.63 21.28 25.69
C LYS A 681 15.79 20.67 27.10
N PHE A 682 14.85 19.85 27.56
CA PHE A 682 14.91 19.23 28.90
C PHE A 682 15.49 17.81 28.87
N ALA A 683 15.25 17.07 27.79
CA ALA A 683 15.75 15.71 27.65
C ALA A 683 15.94 15.37 26.17
N SER A 684 17.04 15.85 25.61
CA SER A 684 17.44 15.46 24.27
C SER A 684 18.01 14.05 24.24
N TYR A 685 17.92 13.38 23.07
CA TYR A 685 18.60 12.10 22.87
C TYR A 685 19.04 11.91 21.42
N LYS A 686 20.02 11.04 21.24
CA LYS A 686 20.46 10.50 19.96
C LYS A 686 20.67 9.00 20.10
N THR A 687 19.78 8.24 19.47
CA THR A 687 19.76 6.77 19.55
C THR A 687 20.16 6.17 18.20
N ASN A 688 21.09 5.20 18.21
CA ASN A 688 21.39 4.34 17.07
C ASN A 688 21.03 2.90 17.44
N ASN A 689 20.04 2.34 16.76
CA ASN A 689 19.64 0.94 16.91
C ASN A 689 20.31 0.13 15.81
N TYR A 690 21.15 -0.81 16.16
CA TYR A 690 21.89 -1.67 15.25
C TYR A 690 21.24 -3.05 15.18
N ILE A 691 21.16 -3.60 13.96
CA ILE A 691 20.70 -4.98 13.72
C ILE A 691 21.80 -5.63 12.88
N LYS A 692 22.75 -6.30 13.53
CA LYS A 692 23.92 -6.90 12.89
C LYS A 692 23.56 -7.89 11.79
N GLU A 693 22.50 -8.66 11.99
CA GLU A 693 21.98 -9.63 11.04
C GLU A 693 21.41 -9.01 9.76
N SER A 694 21.02 -7.75 9.78
CA SER A 694 20.56 -6.98 8.62
C SER A 694 21.71 -6.38 7.80
N SER A 695 22.98 -6.58 8.24
CA SER A 695 24.19 -6.26 7.50
C SER A 695 24.66 -7.49 6.72
N ARG A 696 24.96 -7.33 5.41
CA ARG A 696 25.45 -8.44 4.56
C ARG A 696 24.59 -9.70 4.65
N MET A 697 23.27 -9.56 4.71
CA MET A 697 22.36 -10.70 4.79
C MET A 697 22.18 -11.33 3.40
N PHE A 698 22.44 -12.64 3.29
CA PHE A 698 22.23 -13.42 2.07
C PHE A 698 20.89 -14.15 2.13
N LEU A 699 20.21 -14.23 1.00
CA LEU A 699 18.83 -14.72 0.89
C LEU A 699 18.71 -15.75 -0.22
N VAL A 700 17.86 -16.73 0.00
CA VAL A 700 17.34 -17.61 -1.04
C VAL A 700 15.85 -17.35 -1.20
N ASN A 701 15.41 -17.27 -2.45
CA ASN A 701 14.00 -17.04 -2.79
C ASN A 701 13.52 -18.23 -3.63
N PHE A 702 12.31 -18.70 -3.32
CA PHE A 702 11.61 -19.74 -4.04
C PHE A 702 10.18 -19.29 -4.27
N SER A 703 9.70 -19.33 -5.51
CA SER A 703 8.31 -19.04 -5.85
C SER A 703 7.78 -20.11 -6.80
N TYR A 704 6.64 -20.68 -6.47
CA TYR A 704 5.96 -21.62 -7.33
C TYR A 704 4.47 -21.29 -7.43
N ASN A 705 3.92 -21.28 -8.65
CA ASN A 705 2.52 -20.96 -8.88
C ASN A 705 1.93 -21.94 -9.91
N PHE A 706 0.92 -22.68 -9.48
CA PHE A 706 0.17 -23.61 -10.31
C PHE A 706 -1.24 -23.07 -10.57
N SER A 707 -1.72 -23.16 -11.80
CA SER A 707 -3.07 -22.71 -12.17
C SER A 707 -3.74 -23.67 -13.15
N PHE A 708 -5.07 -23.70 -13.08
CA PHE A 708 -5.92 -24.54 -13.93
C PHE A 708 -7.22 -23.81 -14.30
N GLY A 709 -7.88 -24.26 -15.38
CA GLY A 709 -9.15 -23.71 -15.86
C GLY A 709 -8.98 -22.58 -16.90
N ARG A 710 -10.13 -21.99 -17.34
CA ARG A 710 -10.20 -20.91 -18.34
C ARG A 710 -10.42 -19.56 -17.64
N SER A 711 -9.79 -18.50 -18.14
CA SER A 711 -9.85 -17.14 -17.56
C SER A 711 -10.95 -16.28 -18.22
N PHE A 712 -11.73 -15.54 -17.41
CA PHE A 712 -12.79 -14.61 -17.83
C PHE A 712 -12.67 -13.27 -17.08
N LYS A 713 -13.40 -12.22 -17.55
CA LYS A 713 -13.51 -10.91 -16.88
C LYS A 713 -14.56 -10.96 -15.78
N THR A 714 -14.29 -10.33 -14.62
CA THR A 714 -15.23 -10.24 -13.49
C THR A 714 -15.48 -8.81 -13.05
N ALA A 715 -16.53 -8.61 -12.23
CA ALA A 715 -16.86 -7.33 -11.61
C ALA A 715 -15.80 -6.88 -10.60
N GLN A 716 -15.69 -5.57 -10.38
CA GLN A 716 -14.73 -4.94 -9.48
C GLN A 716 -15.44 -4.36 -8.25
N ARG A 717 -14.90 -4.63 -7.07
CA ARG A 717 -15.35 -4.04 -5.82
C ARG A 717 -14.86 -2.58 -5.72
N LYS A 718 -15.71 -1.65 -5.19
CA LYS A 718 -15.40 -0.21 -5.16
C LYS A 718 -14.91 0.32 -3.82
N VAL A 719 -15.17 -0.39 -2.71
CA VAL A 719 -14.87 0.06 -1.34
C VAL A 719 -14.39 -1.08 -0.46
N ASN A 720 -13.51 -0.77 0.49
CA ASN A 720 -13.08 -1.72 1.53
C ASN A 720 -12.47 -0.97 2.73
N ASN A 721 -12.82 -1.38 3.96
CA ASN A 721 -12.42 -0.75 5.19
C ASN A 721 -11.66 -1.71 6.13
N SER A 722 -10.80 -1.15 6.97
CA SER A 722 -10.13 -1.88 8.06
C SER A 722 -9.77 -0.91 9.19
N ASP A 723 -9.83 -1.39 10.43
CA ASP A 723 -9.33 -0.67 11.60
C ASP A 723 -8.01 -1.30 12.06
N ASN A 724 -6.93 -0.53 12.04
CA ASN A 724 -5.59 -0.94 12.42
C ASN A 724 -5.09 -0.29 13.72
N ASP A 725 -5.90 0.63 14.33
CA ASP A 725 -5.58 1.24 15.62
C ASP A 725 -5.78 0.22 16.76
N SER A 726 -4.76 0.05 17.62
CA SER A 726 -4.81 -0.87 18.77
C SER A 726 -5.64 -0.32 19.93
N GLY A 727 -5.74 1.00 20.03
CA GLY A 727 -6.43 1.69 21.12
C GLY A 727 -5.64 1.76 22.43
N VAL A 728 -4.37 1.36 22.44
CA VAL A 728 -3.52 1.41 23.64
C VAL A 728 -2.29 2.28 23.43
N MET A 729 -1.79 2.87 24.52
CA MET A 729 -0.51 3.58 24.52
C MET A 729 0.64 2.56 24.63
N GLY A 730 1.65 2.66 23.76
CA GLY A 730 2.82 1.78 23.76
C GLY A 730 3.63 1.87 25.08
N THR A 731 4.38 0.83 25.40
CA THR A 731 5.20 0.72 26.61
C THR A 731 6.65 1.18 26.43
N GLY A 732 7.11 1.32 25.17
CA GLY A 732 8.50 1.60 24.82
C GLY A 732 8.84 3.10 24.66
N LYS A 733 10.15 3.39 24.55
CA LYS A 733 10.70 4.70 24.10
C LYS A 733 10.38 4.92 22.64
#